data_a45b19bf64bbb567362cf69ae9496cba
#
_entry.id   a45b19bf64bbb567362cf69ae9496cba
#
_cell.length_a   1.000
_cell.length_b   1.000
_cell.length_c   1.000
_cell.angle_alpha   90.00
_cell.angle_beta   90.00
_cell.angle_gamma   90.00
#
_symmetry.space_group_name_H-M   'P 1'
#
loop_
_entity.id
_entity.type
_entity.pdbx_description
1 polymer ?
#
loop_
_entity_poly.entity_id
_entity_poly.type
_entity_poly.pdbx_seq_one_letter_code
_entity_poly.pdbx_strand_id
1 'polypeptide(L)'
;KKKILLLDFDLQAGQDLARSVNLKPIRSAVDICLDAGIMEDPRLIPAQAIKHPSGFDFIPCVLQIDQTVKIDQDKIRLFLKNCSLVYDFIVIDGGKVFNETLITALDQSNLVLLVATPDVLAVYQARACLNVLAALHFPSHIVKLVLNRSQSRGGVAWQEVRSVLPCDIFAQIPSDGKAVGLALNRGVPCVTDSPDSAVADSFNQLVSSFLKEGLFIQGAESVRMSTKGRSDEEENFWEKFGISQQLSESKEVLSATKEDDNIIRLKQAVHDKLIDRMNLRNITMEALRDPVQSRKIRESAEKIIGDLIAEESGTLISSLEERRRLVKEITDEALGLGPLEEFLADPEITDIMVNNKDELYVEKKGRIVLTNKKFISNAQIRAIIDRIIAPLGRRIDESVPMVNARLPDGSRINAVIPPLSLKGPMLTIRKFAQERITVEDLLHVHHSLSQPIVDFLSVCVLARMNIIVSGGTGSGKTTLLNIISSFIPDNERILTIEDAAELKLRQSHWGRLESRPPNIEGRGEVTIRDLFINSLRMRPDRIIIGECRGPEILDMLQAMNTGHDGSMTTLHANSTRDVLVRMSSMILLSGMDLPLKAIYEMISTAIDIIVQISRFPDGTRKITGITEVVGLDDKRDLILKDIFVFERQGLDVDGKVLGEYKATGYRPRCLEEFIKKGVPIDVNIFNP
;
A
#
# COMPACT_ATOMS: atom_id res chain seq x y z
N LYS A 1 6.47 -43.64 -24.81
CA LYS A 1 6.81 -42.34 -24.18
C LYS A 1 5.59 -41.44 -24.30
N LYS A 2 5.14 -40.84 -23.19
CA LYS A 2 4.05 -39.86 -23.21
C LYS A 2 4.56 -38.52 -23.75
N LYS A 3 3.74 -37.85 -24.53
CA LYS A 3 4.03 -36.48 -25.02
C LYS A 3 3.52 -35.46 -24.03
N ILE A 4 4.39 -34.60 -23.53
CA ILE A 4 4.08 -33.62 -22.48
C ILE A 4 4.35 -32.22 -23.02
N LEU A 5 3.39 -31.31 -22.84
CA LEU A 5 3.52 -29.90 -23.14
C LEU A 5 3.49 -29.11 -21.82
N LEU A 6 4.46 -28.25 -21.61
CA LEU A 6 4.49 -27.26 -20.52
C LEU A 6 4.15 -25.89 -21.13
N LEU A 7 3.14 -25.22 -20.58
CA LEU A 7 2.71 -23.88 -20.98
C LEU A 7 2.98 -22.89 -19.81
N ASP A 8 3.52 -21.74 -20.15
CA ASP A 8 3.71 -20.63 -19.20
C ASP A 8 2.66 -19.56 -19.51
N PHE A 9 1.62 -19.48 -18.69
CA PHE A 9 0.53 -18.51 -18.79
C PHE A 9 0.61 -17.43 -17.70
N ASP A 10 1.71 -17.36 -16.93
CA ASP A 10 1.99 -16.23 -16.05
C ASP A 10 2.44 -15.01 -16.85
N LEU A 11 1.48 -14.14 -17.21
CA LEU A 11 1.72 -12.94 -17.98
C LEU A 11 2.57 -11.88 -17.24
N GLN A 12 2.78 -12.03 -15.92
CA GLN A 12 3.52 -11.09 -15.10
C GLN A 12 5.01 -11.45 -14.94
N ALA A 13 5.33 -12.75 -14.99
CA ALA A 13 6.67 -13.25 -14.67
C ALA A 13 7.66 -13.25 -15.86
N GLY A 14 7.27 -12.75 -17.03
CA GLY A 14 8.16 -12.42 -18.15
C GLY A 14 9.18 -13.52 -18.54
N GLN A 15 8.74 -14.77 -18.79
CA GLN A 15 9.56 -15.93 -19.17
C GLN A 15 10.42 -16.53 -18.02
N ASP A 16 10.04 -16.31 -16.77
CA ASP A 16 10.83 -16.85 -15.63
C ASP A 16 10.81 -18.38 -15.65
N LEU A 17 9.70 -19.01 -16.06
CA LEU A 17 9.65 -20.46 -16.20
C LEU A 17 10.62 -20.97 -17.29
N ALA A 18 10.69 -20.30 -18.45
CA ALA A 18 11.63 -20.64 -19.50
C ALA A 18 13.09 -20.54 -19.03
N ARG A 19 13.41 -19.48 -18.27
CA ARG A 19 14.75 -19.25 -17.70
C ARG A 19 15.09 -20.29 -16.65
N SER A 20 14.12 -20.68 -15.81
CA SER A 20 14.33 -21.68 -14.75
C SER A 20 14.69 -23.07 -15.26
N VAL A 21 14.35 -23.35 -16.53
CA VAL A 21 14.70 -24.61 -17.22
C VAL A 21 15.65 -24.39 -18.40
N ASN A 22 16.32 -23.24 -18.44
CA ASN A 22 17.32 -22.86 -19.46
C ASN A 22 16.85 -23.00 -20.90
N LEU A 23 15.61 -22.61 -21.19
CA LEU A 23 15.03 -22.60 -22.54
C LEU A 23 14.97 -21.17 -23.10
N LYS A 24 15.11 -21.08 -24.44
CA LYS A 24 14.98 -19.81 -25.17
C LYS A 24 13.91 -19.98 -26.26
N PRO A 25 12.61 -19.80 -25.92
CA PRO A 25 11.54 -19.95 -26.87
C PRO A 25 11.60 -18.87 -27.94
N ILE A 26 11.21 -19.24 -29.19
CA ILE A 26 11.23 -18.36 -30.35
C ILE A 26 9.81 -17.97 -30.77
N ARG A 27 8.81 -18.78 -30.42
CA ARG A 27 7.40 -18.53 -30.65
C ARG A 27 6.59 -18.66 -29.38
N SER A 28 5.55 -17.82 -29.26
CA SER A 28 4.56 -17.85 -28.19
C SER A 28 3.27 -18.51 -28.61
N ALA A 29 2.39 -18.81 -27.65
CA ALA A 29 1.03 -19.26 -27.95
C ALA A 29 0.26 -18.19 -28.75
N VAL A 30 0.46 -16.91 -28.45
CA VAL A 30 -0.13 -15.80 -29.20
C VAL A 30 0.34 -15.81 -30.65
N ASP A 31 1.64 -16.02 -30.93
CA ASP A 31 2.16 -16.11 -32.28
C ASP A 31 1.56 -17.29 -33.06
N ILE A 32 1.36 -18.41 -32.38
CA ILE A 32 0.72 -19.61 -32.97
C ILE A 32 -0.76 -19.35 -33.27
N CYS A 33 -1.47 -18.68 -32.36
CA CYS A 33 -2.88 -18.31 -32.51
C CYS A 33 -3.12 -17.34 -33.69
N LEU A 34 -2.11 -16.56 -34.05
CA LEU A 34 -2.19 -15.65 -35.22
C LEU A 34 -1.91 -16.35 -36.55
N ASP A 35 -1.38 -17.56 -36.56
CA ASP A 35 -1.03 -18.34 -37.72
C ASP A 35 -2.18 -19.31 -38.07
N ALA A 36 -3.02 -18.93 -39.02
CA ALA A 36 -4.20 -19.72 -39.43
C ALA A 36 -3.84 -21.14 -39.88
N GLY A 37 -2.72 -21.32 -40.58
CA GLY A 37 -2.30 -22.62 -41.08
C GLY A 37 -1.94 -23.62 -39.97
N ILE A 38 -1.36 -23.12 -38.84
CA ILE A 38 -1.05 -23.93 -37.67
C ILE A 38 -2.33 -24.22 -36.87
N MET A 39 -3.24 -23.28 -36.80
CA MET A 39 -4.50 -23.45 -36.06
C MET A 39 -5.48 -24.40 -36.77
N GLU A 40 -5.40 -24.53 -38.09
CA GLU A 40 -6.19 -25.49 -38.89
C GLU A 40 -5.62 -26.92 -38.84
N ASP A 41 -4.31 -27.11 -38.68
CA ASP A 41 -3.69 -28.42 -38.50
C ASP A 41 -2.93 -28.56 -37.20
N PRO A 42 -3.57 -29.07 -36.13
CA PRO A 42 -2.96 -29.22 -34.80
C PRO A 42 -1.64 -30.02 -34.81
N ARG A 43 -1.41 -30.88 -35.81
CA ARG A 43 -0.17 -31.69 -35.89
C ARG A 43 1.08 -30.83 -36.13
N LEU A 44 0.92 -29.57 -36.48
CA LEU A 44 2.01 -28.62 -36.70
C LEU A 44 2.46 -27.95 -35.37
N ILE A 45 1.64 -28.00 -34.32
CA ILE A 45 1.94 -27.34 -33.00
C ILE A 45 3.23 -27.87 -32.38
N PRO A 46 3.53 -29.18 -32.32
CA PRO A 46 4.78 -29.68 -31.73
C PRO A 46 6.06 -29.20 -32.42
N ALA A 47 5.96 -28.77 -33.69
CA ALA A 47 7.09 -28.19 -34.43
C ALA A 47 7.39 -26.74 -34.04
N GLN A 48 6.42 -26.05 -33.38
CA GLN A 48 6.56 -24.67 -32.90
C GLN A 48 7.09 -24.62 -31.43
N ALA A 49 6.98 -25.72 -30.69
CA ALA A 49 7.43 -25.82 -29.31
C ALA A 49 8.95 -26.01 -29.24
N ILE A 50 9.56 -25.46 -28.18
CA ILE A 50 10.96 -25.76 -27.87
C ILE A 50 11.05 -27.03 -27.03
N LYS A 51 11.96 -27.94 -27.41
CA LYS A 51 12.12 -29.23 -26.73
C LYS A 51 13.13 -29.15 -25.62
N HIS A 52 12.73 -29.53 -24.41
CA HIS A 52 13.65 -29.67 -23.30
C HIS A 52 14.39 -31.04 -23.33
N PRO A 53 15.67 -31.11 -22.94
CA PRO A 53 16.43 -32.36 -22.90
C PRO A 53 15.78 -33.48 -22.07
N SER A 54 15.01 -33.14 -21.03
CA SER A 54 14.25 -34.10 -20.20
C SER A 54 13.03 -34.70 -20.91
N GLY A 55 12.67 -34.25 -22.12
CA GLY A 55 11.69 -34.87 -23.00
C GLY A 55 10.29 -34.27 -22.98
N PHE A 56 10.08 -33.06 -22.48
CA PHE A 56 8.87 -32.29 -22.63
C PHE A 56 9.05 -31.14 -23.65
N ASP A 57 7.94 -30.69 -24.21
CA ASP A 57 7.88 -29.53 -25.09
C ASP A 57 7.43 -28.31 -24.26
N PHE A 58 7.88 -27.09 -24.63
CA PHE A 58 7.56 -25.85 -23.92
C PHE A 58 7.10 -24.76 -24.89
N ILE A 59 6.04 -24.05 -24.52
CA ILE A 59 5.51 -22.86 -25.22
C ILE A 59 5.11 -21.82 -24.17
N PRO A 60 5.66 -20.58 -24.18
CA PRO A 60 5.16 -19.49 -23.36
C PRO A 60 3.89 -18.88 -23.96
N CYS A 61 3.02 -18.28 -23.14
CA CYS A 61 1.86 -17.54 -23.63
C CYS A 61 2.29 -16.35 -24.50
N VAL A 62 3.23 -15.56 -23.99
CA VAL A 62 3.80 -14.39 -24.67
C VAL A 62 5.34 -14.42 -24.59
N LEU A 63 6.01 -13.83 -25.57
CA LEU A 63 7.47 -13.60 -25.57
C LEU A 63 7.82 -12.18 -25.09
N GLN A 64 6.94 -11.22 -25.32
CA GLN A 64 7.10 -9.80 -24.99
C GLN A 64 5.80 -9.26 -24.43
N ILE A 65 5.92 -8.25 -23.57
CA ILE A 65 4.77 -7.67 -22.84
C ILE A 65 3.74 -7.06 -23.82
N ASP A 66 4.17 -6.52 -24.97
CA ASP A 66 3.27 -5.97 -25.98
C ASP A 66 2.36 -7.01 -26.62
N GLN A 67 2.71 -8.29 -26.58
CA GLN A 67 1.87 -9.38 -27.08
C GLN A 67 0.65 -9.63 -26.16
N THR A 68 0.65 -9.17 -24.91
CA THR A 68 -0.50 -9.32 -24.01
C THR A 68 -1.74 -8.60 -24.53
N VAL A 69 -1.58 -7.51 -25.26
CA VAL A 69 -2.68 -6.76 -25.90
C VAL A 69 -3.30 -7.54 -27.07
N LYS A 70 -2.57 -8.48 -27.66
CA LYS A 70 -2.98 -9.29 -28.80
C LYS A 70 -3.64 -10.61 -28.42
N ILE A 71 -3.82 -10.86 -27.13
CA ILE A 71 -4.44 -12.09 -26.62
C ILE A 71 -5.93 -12.06 -26.97
N ASP A 72 -6.35 -13.04 -27.76
CA ASP A 72 -7.75 -13.32 -28.08
C ASP A 72 -8.16 -14.61 -27.35
N GLN A 73 -9.14 -14.51 -26.46
CA GLN A 73 -9.52 -15.62 -25.58
C GLN A 73 -10.13 -16.81 -26.34
N ASP A 74 -10.86 -16.53 -27.41
CA ASP A 74 -11.43 -17.62 -28.24
C ASP A 74 -10.34 -18.36 -29.00
N LYS A 75 -9.32 -17.65 -29.48
CA LYS A 75 -8.14 -18.28 -30.11
C LYS A 75 -7.31 -19.07 -29.10
N ILE A 76 -7.11 -18.58 -27.87
CA ILE A 76 -6.44 -19.32 -26.79
C ILE A 76 -7.23 -20.58 -26.44
N ARG A 77 -8.56 -20.51 -26.33
CA ARG A 77 -9.42 -21.69 -26.10
C ARG A 77 -9.26 -22.72 -27.22
N LEU A 78 -9.27 -22.29 -28.47
CA LEU A 78 -9.05 -23.17 -29.62
C LEU A 78 -7.62 -23.76 -29.62
N PHE A 79 -6.60 -22.96 -29.29
CA PHE A 79 -5.23 -23.42 -29.16
C PHE A 79 -5.08 -24.52 -28.09
N LEU A 80 -5.65 -24.35 -26.90
CA LEU A 80 -5.62 -25.37 -25.84
C LEU A 80 -6.34 -26.65 -26.28
N LYS A 81 -7.49 -26.52 -26.95
CA LYS A 81 -8.20 -27.65 -27.53
C LYS A 81 -7.36 -28.37 -28.57
N ASN A 82 -6.68 -27.64 -29.45
CA ASN A 82 -5.78 -28.22 -30.46
C ASN A 82 -4.58 -28.92 -29.82
N CYS A 83 -4.00 -28.34 -28.75
CA CYS A 83 -2.92 -28.99 -27.99
C CYS A 83 -3.38 -30.32 -27.40
N SER A 84 -4.63 -30.43 -26.91
CA SER A 84 -5.16 -31.67 -26.33
C SER A 84 -5.31 -32.82 -27.32
N LEU A 85 -5.33 -32.53 -28.63
CA LEU A 85 -5.36 -33.55 -29.68
C LEU A 85 -3.98 -34.16 -29.98
N VAL A 86 -2.89 -33.49 -29.62
CA VAL A 86 -1.52 -33.87 -29.99
C VAL A 86 -0.61 -34.23 -28.83
N TYR A 87 -0.98 -33.80 -27.60
CA TYR A 87 -0.24 -34.09 -26.36
C TYR A 87 -1.05 -34.98 -25.41
N ASP A 88 -0.37 -35.89 -24.71
CA ASP A 88 -0.97 -36.76 -23.70
C ASP A 88 -1.23 -36.00 -22.39
N PHE A 89 -0.35 -35.05 -22.04
CA PHE A 89 -0.47 -34.18 -20.86
C PHE A 89 -0.08 -32.75 -21.20
N ILE A 90 -0.86 -31.80 -20.69
CA ILE A 90 -0.61 -30.38 -20.78
C ILE A 90 -0.54 -29.85 -19.35
N VAL A 91 0.59 -29.27 -18.98
CA VAL A 91 0.81 -28.61 -17.68
C VAL A 91 0.86 -27.11 -17.90
N ILE A 92 0.00 -26.37 -17.24
CA ILE A 92 -0.12 -24.92 -17.41
C ILE A 92 0.30 -24.24 -16.10
N ASP A 93 1.31 -23.40 -16.15
CA ASP A 93 1.61 -22.44 -15.08
C ASP A 93 0.71 -21.22 -15.26
N GLY A 94 -0.29 -21.10 -14.41
CA GLY A 94 -1.28 -20.00 -14.48
C GLY A 94 -0.88 -18.74 -13.71
N GLY A 95 0.25 -18.77 -13.00
CA GLY A 95 0.69 -17.64 -12.16
C GLY A 95 -0.20 -17.43 -10.94
N LYS A 96 -0.33 -16.16 -10.50
CA LYS A 96 -1.02 -15.77 -9.25
C LYS A 96 -2.28 -14.95 -9.46
N VAL A 97 -2.51 -14.43 -10.66
CA VAL A 97 -3.53 -13.41 -10.92
C VAL A 97 -4.65 -13.99 -11.76
N PHE A 98 -5.88 -13.89 -11.23
CA PHE A 98 -7.07 -14.21 -12.00
C PHE A 98 -7.27 -13.17 -13.11
N ASN A 99 -6.91 -13.55 -14.33
CA ASN A 99 -7.16 -12.81 -15.55
C ASN A 99 -7.97 -13.69 -16.53
N GLU A 100 -8.46 -13.12 -17.61
CA GLU A 100 -9.27 -13.85 -18.60
C GLU A 100 -8.54 -15.06 -19.20
N THR A 101 -7.22 -14.97 -19.40
CA THR A 101 -6.40 -16.06 -19.93
C THR A 101 -6.31 -17.22 -18.94
N LEU A 102 -6.13 -16.95 -17.64
CA LEU A 102 -6.17 -17.98 -16.61
C LEU A 102 -7.55 -18.62 -16.51
N ILE A 103 -8.64 -17.84 -16.55
CA ILE A 103 -10.00 -18.37 -16.54
C ILE A 103 -10.24 -19.28 -17.74
N THR A 104 -9.79 -18.88 -18.94
CA THR A 104 -9.87 -19.70 -20.14
C THR A 104 -9.08 -21.02 -19.99
N ALA A 105 -7.90 -20.97 -19.36
CA ALA A 105 -7.11 -22.16 -19.09
C ALA A 105 -7.79 -23.10 -18.06
N LEU A 106 -8.36 -22.51 -16.98
CA LEU A 106 -9.10 -23.26 -15.97
C LEU A 106 -10.32 -23.98 -16.57
N ASP A 107 -11.08 -23.32 -17.45
CA ASP A 107 -12.24 -23.91 -18.14
C ASP A 107 -11.90 -25.15 -19.00
N GLN A 108 -10.66 -25.24 -19.46
CA GLN A 108 -10.16 -26.35 -20.26
C GLN A 108 -9.40 -27.39 -19.42
N SER A 109 -9.25 -27.18 -18.11
CA SER A 109 -8.43 -28.00 -17.24
C SER A 109 -9.23 -29.13 -16.62
N ASN A 110 -8.64 -30.34 -16.58
CA ASN A 110 -9.21 -31.52 -15.92
C ASN A 110 -8.80 -31.61 -14.43
N LEU A 111 -7.74 -30.89 -14.04
CA LEU A 111 -7.19 -30.89 -12.70
C LEU A 111 -6.56 -29.51 -12.43
N VAL A 112 -6.79 -28.99 -11.23
CA VAL A 112 -6.18 -27.74 -10.75
C VAL A 112 -5.36 -28.05 -9.51
N LEU A 113 -4.06 -27.73 -9.55
CA LEU A 113 -3.16 -27.84 -8.42
C LEU A 113 -2.97 -26.46 -7.80
N LEU A 114 -3.61 -26.23 -6.66
CA LEU A 114 -3.39 -25.03 -5.87
C LEU A 114 -2.16 -25.24 -4.98
N VAL A 115 -1.09 -24.47 -5.23
CA VAL A 115 0.16 -24.59 -4.48
C VAL A 115 0.22 -23.49 -3.43
N ALA A 116 0.42 -23.88 -2.16
CA ALA A 116 0.58 -22.96 -1.04
C ALA A 116 1.80 -23.34 -0.19
N THR A 117 2.38 -22.36 0.49
CA THR A 117 3.40 -22.57 1.53
C THR A 117 2.75 -22.56 2.93
N PRO A 118 3.32 -23.23 3.95
CA PRO A 118 2.76 -23.31 5.29
C PRO A 118 3.03 -22.01 6.09
N ASP A 119 2.63 -20.87 5.55
CA ASP A 119 2.62 -19.59 6.23
C ASP A 119 1.22 -18.98 6.18
N VAL A 120 0.91 -18.14 7.18
CA VAL A 120 -0.46 -17.62 7.36
C VAL A 120 -0.94 -16.85 6.15
N LEU A 121 -0.06 -16.08 5.49
CA LEU A 121 -0.41 -15.28 4.33
C LEU A 121 -0.73 -16.14 3.11
N ALA A 122 0.08 -17.18 2.84
CA ALA A 122 -0.16 -18.11 1.73
C ALA A 122 -1.42 -18.92 1.96
N VAL A 123 -1.70 -19.36 3.20
CA VAL A 123 -2.95 -20.06 3.56
C VAL A 123 -4.16 -19.14 3.37
N TYR A 124 -4.07 -17.88 3.78
CA TYR A 124 -5.11 -16.87 3.54
C TYR A 124 -5.37 -16.65 2.05
N GLN A 125 -4.31 -16.49 1.24
CA GLN A 125 -4.41 -16.33 -0.22
C GLN A 125 -5.00 -17.59 -0.89
N ALA A 126 -4.60 -18.79 -0.45
CA ALA A 126 -5.18 -20.03 -0.93
C ALA A 126 -6.68 -20.12 -0.62
N ARG A 127 -7.11 -19.69 0.57
CA ARG A 127 -8.53 -19.59 0.92
C ARG A 127 -9.28 -18.63 0.01
N ALA A 128 -8.73 -17.44 -0.22
CA ALA A 128 -9.31 -16.47 -1.12
C ALA A 128 -9.44 -17.01 -2.56
N CYS A 129 -8.40 -17.70 -3.06
CA CYS A 129 -8.42 -18.37 -4.36
C CYS A 129 -9.55 -19.42 -4.45
N LEU A 130 -9.70 -20.27 -3.42
CA LEU A 130 -10.77 -21.27 -3.37
C LEU A 130 -12.15 -20.63 -3.35
N ASN A 131 -12.32 -19.50 -2.67
CA ASN A 131 -13.58 -18.75 -2.67
C ASN A 131 -13.90 -18.20 -4.07
N VAL A 132 -12.91 -17.69 -4.81
CA VAL A 132 -13.08 -17.22 -6.19
C VAL A 132 -13.48 -18.39 -7.10
N LEU A 133 -12.79 -19.53 -7.00
CA LEU A 133 -13.14 -20.75 -7.77
C LEU A 133 -14.57 -21.23 -7.47
N ALA A 134 -14.99 -21.17 -6.20
CA ALA A 134 -16.35 -21.50 -5.79
C ALA A 134 -17.38 -20.50 -6.36
N ALA A 135 -17.08 -19.21 -6.36
CA ALA A 135 -17.93 -18.18 -6.96
C ALA A 135 -18.07 -18.33 -8.48
N LEU A 136 -17.02 -18.80 -9.15
CA LEU A 136 -17.03 -19.17 -10.57
C LEU A 136 -17.68 -20.54 -10.84
N HIS A 137 -18.27 -21.19 -9.83
CA HIS A 137 -18.90 -22.52 -9.90
C HIS A 137 -17.94 -23.61 -10.38
N PHE A 138 -16.66 -23.49 -10.07
CA PHE A 138 -15.65 -24.46 -10.45
C PHE A 138 -15.84 -25.77 -9.66
N PRO A 139 -15.69 -26.95 -10.28
CA PRO A 139 -15.92 -28.24 -9.58
C PRO A 139 -14.87 -28.48 -8.48
N SER A 140 -15.29 -28.67 -7.24
CA SER A 140 -14.37 -28.83 -6.10
C SER A 140 -13.49 -30.08 -6.18
N HIS A 141 -13.98 -31.15 -6.80
CA HIS A 141 -13.27 -32.43 -6.86
C HIS A 141 -12.02 -32.41 -7.73
N ILE A 142 -11.93 -31.47 -8.70
CA ILE A 142 -10.75 -31.29 -9.56
C ILE A 142 -9.72 -30.32 -8.98
N VAL A 143 -10.03 -29.63 -7.87
CA VAL A 143 -9.09 -28.73 -7.20
C VAL A 143 -8.39 -29.48 -6.07
N LYS A 144 -7.06 -29.58 -6.13
CA LYS A 144 -6.21 -30.26 -5.16
C LYS A 144 -5.17 -29.30 -4.58
N LEU A 145 -4.97 -29.33 -3.27
CA LEU A 145 -3.96 -28.52 -2.59
C LEU A 145 -2.63 -29.26 -2.53
N VAL A 146 -1.56 -28.59 -2.97
CA VAL A 146 -0.17 -29.04 -2.77
C VAL A 146 0.50 -28.11 -1.79
N LEU A 147 0.93 -28.64 -0.65
CA LEU A 147 1.64 -27.87 0.36
C LEU A 147 3.14 -27.91 0.07
N ASN A 148 3.69 -26.83 -0.47
CA ASN A 148 5.10 -26.70 -0.78
C ASN A 148 5.88 -26.21 0.45
N ARG A 149 7.15 -26.63 0.60
CA ARG A 149 8.00 -26.32 1.76
C ARG A 149 7.34 -26.73 3.09
N SER A 150 6.66 -27.88 3.12
CA SER A 150 5.82 -28.33 4.22
C SER A 150 6.53 -28.46 5.57
N GLN A 151 7.86 -28.50 5.59
CA GLN A 151 8.71 -28.65 6.79
C GLN A 151 9.49 -27.37 7.11
N SER A 152 9.02 -26.20 6.67
CA SER A 152 9.68 -24.91 6.96
C SER A 152 9.65 -24.61 8.47
N ARG A 153 10.75 -24.18 9.03
CA ARG A 153 10.85 -23.79 10.44
C ARG A 153 9.96 -22.55 10.70
N GLY A 154 9.07 -22.64 11.70
CA GLY A 154 8.12 -21.57 12.04
C GLY A 154 6.89 -21.51 11.13
N GLY A 155 6.68 -22.51 10.27
CA GLY A 155 5.46 -22.62 9.47
C GLY A 155 4.26 -23.10 10.29
N VAL A 156 3.06 -22.88 9.75
CA VAL A 156 1.78 -23.40 10.28
C VAL A 156 1.75 -24.92 10.11
N ALA A 157 1.32 -25.64 11.12
CA ALA A 157 1.22 -27.10 11.04
C ALA A 157 0.22 -27.53 9.94
N TRP A 158 0.52 -28.57 9.19
CA TRP A 158 -0.34 -29.03 8.09
C TRP A 158 -1.75 -29.42 8.56
N GLN A 159 -1.90 -29.89 9.81
CA GLN A 159 -3.20 -30.18 10.42
C GLN A 159 -4.04 -28.89 10.57
N GLU A 160 -3.43 -27.80 10.98
CA GLU A 160 -4.08 -26.50 11.09
C GLU A 160 -4.44 -25.93 9.70
N VAL A 161 -3.57 -26.11 8.70
CA VAL A 161 -3.87 -25.72 7.31
C VAL A 161 -5.09 -26.48 6.79
N ARG A 162 -5.17 -27.79 7.08
CA ARG A 162 -6.29 -28.64 6.68
C ARG A 162 -7.61 -28.26 7.34
N SER A 163 -7.60 -27.77 8.58
CA SER A 163 -8.83 -27.37 9.29
C SER A 163 -9.45 -26.11 8.70
N VAL A 164 -8.66 -25.29 8.00
CA VAL A 164 -9.07 -23.97 7.50
C VAL A 164 -9.44 -23.96 6.03
N LEU A 165 -8.79 -24.80 5.23
CA LEU A 165 -9.04 -24.84 3.79
C LEU A 165 -10.09 -25.89 3.43
N PRO A 166 -11.10 -25.58 2.60
CA PRO A 166 -12.19 -26.49 2.22
C PRO A 166 -11.75 -27.50 1.15
N CYS A 167 -10.48 -27.90 1.13
CA CYS A 167 -9.93 -28.90 0.21
C CYS A 167 -8.87 -29.75 0.93
N ASP A 168 -8.76 -31.01 0.50
CA ASP A 168 -7.76 -31.92 1.05
C ASP A 168 -6.35 -31.59 0.55
N ILE A 169 -5.35 -31.75 1.44
CA ILE A 169 -3.94 -31.67 1.06
C ILE A 169 -3.60 -32.95 0.30
N PHE A 170 -3.43 -32.81 -1.01
CA PHE A 170 -3.16 -33.92 -1.91
C PHE A 170 -1.70 -34.38 -1.85
N ALA A 171 -0.76 -33.41 -1.70
CA ALA A 171 0.67 -33.70 -1.58
C ALA A 171 1.37 -32.68 -0.70
N GLN A 172 2.47 -33.12 -0.09
CA GLN A 172 3.38 -32.29 0.69
C GLN A 172 4.79 -32.39 0.10
N ILE A 173 5.35 -31.25 -0.32
CA ILE A 173 6.72 -31.17 -0.83
C ILE A 173 7.61 -30.60 0.29
N PRO A 174 8.65 -31.33 0.73
CA PRO A 174 9.53 -30.87 1.81
C PRO A 174 10.38 -29.66 1.36
N SER A 175 10.94 -28.96 2.35
CA SER A 175 11.87 -27.85 2.08
C SER A 175 13.29 -28.39 1.90
N ASP A 176 13.85 -28.27 0.69
CA ASP A 176 15.27 -28.52 0.40
C ASP A 176 15.86 -27.39 -0.43
N GLY A 177 16.24 -26.32 0.27
CA GLY A 177 16.79 -25.13 -0.37
C GLY A 177 18.13 -25.38 -1.10
N LYS A 178 18.89 -26.42 -0.71
CA LYS A 178 20.17 -26.76 -1.35
C LYS A 178 19.94 -27.45 -2.70
N ALA A 179 19.13 -28.52 -2.72
CA ALA A 179 18.85 -29.27 -3.95
C ALA A 179 18.10 -28.38 -4.96
N VAL A 180 17.04 -27.71 -4.52
CA VAL A 180 16.23 -26.83 -5.38
C VAL A 180 17.01 -25.61 -5.87
N GLY A 181 17.78 -24.95 -4.99
CA GLY A 181 18.59 -23.78 -5.36
C GLY A 181 19.70 -24.10 -6.35
N LEU A 182 20.37 -25.24 -6.20
CA LEU A 182 21.39 -25.68 -7.16
C LEU A 182 20.78 -26.03 -8.52
N ALA A 183 19.67 -26.77 -8.54
CA ALA A 183 18.94 -27.12 -9.74
C ALA A 183 18.49 -25.89 -10.53
N LEU A 184 17.89 -24.92 -9.83
CA LEU A 184 17.45 -23.64 -10.41
C LEU A 184 18.61 -22.85 -11.03
N ASN A 185 19.73 -22.72 -10.32
CA ASN A 185 20.91 -22.02 -10.82
C ASN A 185 21.56 -22.71 -12.03
N ARG A 186 21.36 -24.01 -12.19
CA ARG A 186 21.84 -24.78 -13.36
C ARG A 186 20.83 -24.79 -14.50
N GLY A 187 19.60 -24.33 -14.26
CA GLY A 187 18.51 -24.40 -15.26
C GLY A 187 18.10 -25.82 -15.57
N VAL A 188 18.15 -26.72 -14.60
CA VAL A 188 17.76 -28.15 -14.74
C VAL A 188 16.68 -28.46 -13.72
N PRO A 189 15.60 -29.22 -14.09
CA PRO A 189 14.60 -29.63 -13.12
C PRO A 189 15.21 -30.39 -11.94
N CYS A 190 14.80 -30.04 -10.71
CA CYS A 190 15.35 -30.61 -9.47
C CYS A 190 15.26 -32.15 -9.43
N VAL A 191 14.19 -32.71 -9.96
CA VAL A 191 14.00 -34.18 -10.06
C VAL A 191 15.07 -34.86 -10.93
N THR A 192 15.61 -34.13 -11.89
CA THR A 192 16.66 -34.65 -12.79
C THR A 192 18.07 -34.32 -12.24
N ASP A 193 18.26 -33.14 -11.63
CA ASP A 193 19.56 -32.70 -11.09
C ASP A 193 19.91 -33.43 -9.78
N SER A 194 18.93 -33.71 -8.94
CA SER A 194 19.08 -34.32 -7.63
C SER A 194 18.01 -35.43 -7.42
N PRO A 195 18.08 -36.56 -8.14
CA PRO A 195 17.04 -37.58 -8.15
C PRO A 195 16.85 -38.28 -6.80
N ASP A 196 17.87 -38.32 -5.96
CA ASP A 196 17.85 -38.95 -4.62
C ASP A 196 17.40 -37.97 -3.51
N SER A 197 16.99 -36.74 -3.86
CA SER A 197 16.51 -35.77 -2.88
C SER A 197 15.09 -36.06 -2.41
N ALA A 198 14.76 -35.72 -1.15
CA ALA A 198 13.43 -35.84 -0.60
C ALA A 198 12.36 -35.07 -1.42
N VAL A 199 12.76 -33.99 -2.08
CA VAL A 199 11.92 -33.23 -3.00
C VAL A 199 11.63 -34.04 -4.25
N ALA A 200 12.63 -34.70 -4.86
CA ALA A 200 12.44 -35.54 -6.04
C ALA A 200 11.52 -36.74 -5.73
N ASP A 201 11.72 -37.38 -4.58
CA ASP A 201 10.85 -38.47 -4.12
C ASP A 201 9.41 -37.99 -3.96
N SER A 202 9.20 -36.82 -3.38
CA SER A 202 7.85 -36.26 -3.20
C SER A 202 7.15 -35.97 -4.52
N PHE A 203 7.86 -35.44 -5.53
CA PHE A 203 7.32 -35.30 -6.88
C PHE A 203 7.01 -36.62 -7.56
N ASN A 204 7.85 -37.65 -7.39
CA ASN A 204 7.61 -38.97 -7.93
C ASN A 204 6.35 -39.63 -7.27
N GLN A 205 6.16 -39.41 -5.96
CA GLN A 205 4.95 -39.85 -5.25
C GLN A 205 3.72 -39.11 -5.76
N LEU A 206 3.80 -37.78 -5.94
CA LEU A 206 2.71 -36.95 -6.48
C LEU A 206 2.26 -37.49 -7.85
N VAL A 207 3.20 -37.70 -8.78
CA VAL A 207 2.90 -38.29 -10.11
C VAL A 207 2.30 -39.67 -10.00
N SER A 208 2.81 -40.51 -9.09
CA SER A 208 2.28 -41.86 -8.86
C SER A 208 0.85 -41.83 -8.35
N SER A 209 0.51 -40.88 -7.48
CA SER A 209 -0.86 -40.70 -6.98
C SER A 209 -1.80 -40.27 -8.11
N PHE A 210 -1.41 -39.35 -8.98
CA PHE A 210 -2.21 -38.97 -10.15
C PHE A 210 -2.53 -40.16 -11.06
N LEU A 211 -1.54 -40.99 -11.31
CA LEU A 211 -1.72 -42.17 -12.20
C LEU A 211 -2.60 -43.25 -11.56
N LYS A 212 -2.53 -43.41 -10.23
CA LYS A 212 -3.33 -44.41 -9.48
C LYS A 212 -4.78 -44.00 -9.32
N GLU A 213 -5.06 -42.74 -9.02
CA GLU A 213 -6.41 -42.25 -8.76
C GLU A 213 -7.23 -42.04 -10.04
N GLY A 214 -6.61 -42.18 -11.22
CA GLY A 214 -7.29 -42.01 -12.52
C GLY A 214 -7.89 -40.62 -12.72
N LEU A 215 -7.37 -39.61 -12.05
CA LEU A 215 -7.89 -38.21 -12.01
C LEU A 215 -8.05 -37.56 -13.39
N PHE A 216 -7.42 -38.16 -14.42
CA PHE A 216 -7.47 -37.67 -15.79
C PHE A 216 -8.57 -38.32 -16.64
N ILE A 217 -9.37 -39.27 -16.10
CA ILE A 217 -10.26 -40.14 -16.90
C ILE A 217 -11.76 -39.90 -16.61
N GLN A 218 -12.13 -39.17 -15.56
CA GLN A 218 -13.54 -38.98 -15.22
C GLN A 218 -14.17 -37.82 -15.95
N GLY A 219 -15.08 -38.14 -16.86
CA GLY A 219 -16.04 -37.19 -17.44
C GLY A 219 -16.98 -36.64 -16.36
N ALA A 220 -17.26 -35.37 -16.50
CA ALA A 220 -17.93 -34.51 -15.54
C ALA A 220 -19.32 -35.02 -15.08
N GLU A 221 -19.42 -35.44 -13.84
CA GLU A 221 -20.63 -35.24 -13.05
C GLU A 221 -20.34 -34.10 -12.05
N SER A 222 -21.03 -32.97 -12.27
CA SER A 222 -20.82 -31.72 -11.55
C SER A 222 -21.35 -31.76 -10.13
N VAL A 223 -20.50 -32.08 -9.17
CA VAL A 223 -20.75 -31.74 -7.76
C VAL A 223 -20.33 -30.31 -7.52
N ARG A 224 -21.29 -29.40 -7.40
CA ARG A 224 -21.06 -27.97 -7.12
C ARG A 224 -20.43 -27.81 -5.74
N MET A 225 -19.41 -26.95 -5.64
CA MET A 225 -18.86 -26.52 -4.35
C MET A 225 -19.97 -25.94 -3.47
N SER A 226 -20.23 -26.56 -2.33
CA SER A 226 -21.13 -26.04 -1.33
C SER A 226 -20.36 -25.02 -0.49
N THR A 227 -20.85 -23.80 -0.42
CA THR A 227 -20.40 -22.81 0.58
C THR A 227 -20.95 -23.25 1.93
N LYS A 228 -20.26 -24.16 2.61
CA LYS A 228 -20.53 -24.44 4.03
C LYS A 228 -20.18 -23.20 4.84
N GLY A 229 -21.07 -22.83 5.78
CA GLY A 229 -20.77 -21.82 6.78
C GLY A 229 -19.47 -22.15 7.53
N ARG A 230 -18.81 -21.11 8.07
CA ARG A 230 -17.59 -21.25 8.88
C ARG A 230 -17.81 -22.26 10.01
N SER A 231 -16.82 -23.10 10.26
CA SER A 231 -16.76 -23.93 11.45
C SER A 231 -16.07 -23.16 12.58
N ASP A 232 -16.41 -23.43 13.83
CA ASP A 232 -15.76 -22.84 15.01
C ASP A 232 -14.23 -23.03 15.02
N GLU A 233 -13.73 -24.12 14.42
CA GLU A 233 -12.29 -24.39 14.25
C GLU A 233 -11.61 -23.41 13.28
N GLU A 234 -12.34 -22.94 12.26
CA GLU A 234 -11.85 -21.99 11.28
C GLU A 234 -11.76 -20.58 11.88
N GLU A 235 -12.73 -20.16 12.70
CA GLU A 235 -12.70 -18.87 13.40
C GLU A 235 -11.55 -18.82 14.40
N ASN A 236 -11.36 -19.86 15.20
CA ASN A 236 -10.25 -19.99 16.15
C ASN A 236 -8.86 -19.93 15.47
N PHE A 237 -8.72 -20.47 14.25
CA PHE A 237 -7.46 -20.38 13.51
C PHE A 237 -7.12 -18.94 13.12
N TRP A 238 -8.06 -18.20 12.53
CA TRP A 238 -7.80 -16.85 12.07
C TRP A 238 -7.58 -15.88 13.24
N GLU A 239 -8.29 -16.06 14.34
CA GLU A 239 -8.08 -15.29 15.58
C GLU A 239 -6.68 -15.49 16.17
N LYS A 240 -6.17 -16.72 16.17
CA LYS A 240 -4.81 -17.05 16.66
C LYS A 240 -3.72 -16.25 15.96
N PHE A 241 -3.94 -15.89 14.70
CA PHE A 241 -2.99 -15.10 13.87
C PHE A 241 -3.38 -13.64 13.68
N GLY A 242 -4.41 -13.16 14.40
CA GLY A 242 -4.83 -11.76 14.37
C GLY A 242 -5.52 -11.33 13.06
N ILE A 243 -6.01 -12.29 12.26
CA ILE A 243 -6.74 -12.03 11.02
C ILE A 243 -8.24 -12.14 11.33
N SER A 244 -8.83 -11.08 11.90
CA SER A 244 -10.26 -11.05 12.17
C SER A 244 -11.08 -10.48 11.00
N GLN A 245 -12.08 -11.24 10.59
CA GLN A 245 -13.36 -10.81 9.99
C GLN A 245 -13.37 -9.84 8.79
N GLN A 246 -12.88 -10.21 7.62
CA GLN A 246 -13.27 -9.51 6.38
C GLN A 246 -13.74 -10.42 5.21
N LEU A 247 -14.10 -11.67 5.49
CA LEU A 247 -14.56 -12.62 4.45
C LEU A 247 -16.09 -12.77 4.35
N SER A 248 -16.88 -12.05 5.16
CA SER A 248 -18.35 -12.22 5.20
C SER A 248 -19.14 -11.33 4.22
N GLU A 249 -18.51 -10.36 3.56
CA GLU A 249 -19.24 -9.41 2.70
C GLU A 249 -19.34 -9.79 1.22
N SER A 250 -18.80 -10.94 0.81
CA SER A 250 -18.81 -11.36 -0.61
C SER A 250 -20.17 -11.88 -1.12
N LYS A 251 -21.21 -11.97 -0.30
CA LYS A 251 -22.52 -12.50 -0.72
C LYS A 251 -23.46 -11.46 -1.33
N GLU A 252 -23.25 -10.17 -1.09
CA GLU A 252 -24.12 -9.11 -1.64
C GLU A 252 -23.67 -8.58 -3.01
N VAL A 253 -22.42 -8.84 -3.42
CA VAL A 253 -21.84 -8.25 -4.64
C VAL A 253 -22.38 -8.87 -5.94
N LEU A 254 -22.94 -10.06 -5.92
CA LEU A 254 -23.35 -10.77 -7.14
C LEU A 254 -24.80 -10.46 -7.62
N SER A 255 -25.63 -9.79 -6.82
CA SER A 255 -26.95 -9.34 -7.26
C SER A 255 -26.98 -7.90 -7.78
N ALA A 256 -25.97 -7.10 -7.42
CA ALA A 256 -25.87 -5.67 -7.77
C ALA A 256 -25.31 -5.39 -9.19
N THR A 257 -24.63 -6.32 -9.83
CA THR A 257 -23.82 -6.06 -11.02
C THR A 257 -24.60 -5.75 -12.31
N LYS A 258 -25.88 -6.11 -12.41
CA LYS A 258 -26.67 -5.79 -13.63
C LYS A 258 -27.37 -4.43 -13.57
N GLU A 259 -27.73 -3.96 -12.39
CA GLU A 259 -28.30 -2.62 -12.21
C GLU A 259 -27.19 -1.55 -12.27
N ASP A 260 -26.00 -1.82 -11.70
CA ASP A 260 -24.86 -0.91 -11.75
C ASP A 260 -24.34 -0.68 -13.18
N ASP A 261 -24.28 -1.69 -14.02
CA ASP A 261 -23.86 -1.55 -15.44
C ASP A 261 -24.79 -0.65 -16.26
N ASN A 262 -26.10 -0.70 -16.01
CA ASN A 262 -27.07 0.16 -16.69
C ASN A 262 -26.95 1.62 -16.24
N ILE A 263 -26.70 1.84 -14.94
CA ILE A 263 -26.46 3.19 -14.38
C ILE A 263 -25.16 3.76 -14.92
N ILE A 264 -24.09 2.98 -14.99
CA ILE A 264 -22.81 3.41 -15.58
C ILE A 264 -22.96 3.80 -17.05
N ARG A 265 -23.69 3.01 -17.86
CA ARG A 265 -23.98 3.34 -19.26
C ARG A 265 -24.81 4.61 -19.40
N LEU A 266 -25.82 4.80 -18.53
CA LEU A 266 -26.63 6.01 -18.48
C LEU A 266 -25.75 7.23 -18.15
N LYS A 267 -24.91 7.15 -17.13
CA LYS A 267 -23.96 8.21 -16.77
C LYS A 267 -23.04 8.57 -17.93
N GLN A 268 -22.54 7.59 -18.64
CA GLN A 268 -21.66 7.80 -19.79
C GLN A 268 -22.38 8.49 -20.94
N ALA A 269 -23.58 8.04 -21.27
CA ALA A 269 -24.41 8.66 -22.32
C ALA A 269 -24.79 10.12 -21.98
N VAL A 270 -25.15 10.39 -20.73
CA VAL A 270 -25.47 11.75 -20.26
C VAL A 270 -24.23 12.64 -20.24
N HIS A 271 -23.07 12.11 -19.83
CA HIS A 271 -21.80 12.83 -19.81
C HIS A 271 -21.34 13.24 -21.23
N ASP A 272 -21.42 12.33 -22.20
CA ASP A 272 -21.04 12.61 -23.59
C ASP A 272 -21.95 13.70 -24.20
N LYS A 273 -23.27 13.63 -23.99
CA LYS A 273 -24.21 14.64 -24.43
C LYS A 273 -24.05 15.98 -23.71
N LEU A 274 -23.65 15.97 -22.46
CA LEU A 274 -23.38 17.19 -21.69
C LEU A 274 -22.18 17.97 -22.27
N ILE A 275 -21.09 17.25 -22.64
CA ILE A 275 -19.91 17.86 -23.26
C ILE A 275 -20.31 18.63 -24.51
N ASP A 276 -21.18 18.07 -25.35
CA ASP A 276 -21.64 18.69 -26.59
C ASP A 276 -22.62 19.86 -26.35
N ARG A 277 -23.62 19.69 -25.45
CA ARG A 277 -24.63 20.73 -25.15
C ARG A 277 -24.06 21.96 -24.44
N MET A 278 -23.12 21.77 -23.52
CA MET A 278 -22.50 22.85 -22.77
C MET A 278 -21.26 23.44 -23.43
N ASN A 279 -20.79 22.82 -24.53
CA ASN A 279 -19.53 23.23 -25.20
C ASN A 279 -18.36 23.31 -24.20
N LEU A 280 -18.28 22.33 -23.29
CA LEU A 280 -17.32 22.30 -22.16
C LEU A 280 -15.85 22.43 -22.59
N ARG A 281 -15.58 22.10 -23.85
CA ARG A 281 -14.25 22.28 -24.45
C ARG A 281 -13.79 23.74 -24.52
N ASN A 282 -14.73 24.70 -24.46
CA ASN A 282 -14.47 26.13 -24.55
C ASN A 282 -14.56 26.85 -23.21
N ILE A 283 -14.88 26.16 -22.12
CA ILE A 283 -14.86 26.74 -20.78
C ILE A 283 -13.43 26.90 -20.33
N THR A 284 -12.97 28.13 -20.16
CA THR A 284 -11.62 28.41 -19.68
C THR A 284 -11.46 28.04 -18.22
N MET A 285 -10.28 27.53 -17.84
CA MET A 285 -9.96 27.23 -16.43
C MET A 285 -10.08 28.45 -15.51
N GLU A 286 -9.96 29.66 -16.06
CA GLU A 286 -10.16 30.91 -15.33
C GLU A 286 -11.62 31.10 -14.91
N ALA A 287 -12.58 30.73 -15.78
CA ALA A 287 -14.01 30.81 -15.46
C ALA A 287 -14.42 29.80 -14.37
N LEU A 288 -13.76 28.67 -14.25
CA LEU A 288 -13.97 27.68 -13.18
C LEU A 288 -13.35 28.09 -11.83
N ARG A 289 -12.37 29.02 -11.85
CA ARG A 289 -11.72 29.56 -10.64
C ARG A 289 -12.49 30.72 -10.01
N ASP A 290 -13.25 31.46 -10.80
CA ASP A 290 -14.11 32.53 -10.28
C ASP A 290 -15.31 31.90 -9.54
N PRO A 291 -15.46 32.10 -8.22
CA PRO A 291 -16.52 31.49 -7.45
C PRO A 291 -17.92 31.78 -7.98
N VAL A 292 -18.12 32.97 -8.57
CA VAL A 292 -19.42 33.39 -9.10
C VAL A 292 -19.70 32.74 -10.45
N GLN A 293 -18.71 32.67 -11.33
CA GLN A 293 -18.86 32.02 -12.64
C GLN A 293 -18.96 30.51 -12.50
N SER A 294 -18.14 29.91 -11.67
CA SER A 294 -18.14 28.48 -11.36
C SER A 294 -19.51 28.02 -10.86
N ARG A 295 -20.13 28.79 -9.95
CA ARG A 295 -21.48 28.51 -9.46
C ARG A 295 -22.54 28.55 -10.57
N LYS A 296 -22.51 29.54 -11.42
CA LYS A 296 -23.44 29.67 -12.57
C LYS A 296 -23.26 28.53 -13.57
N ILE A 297 -22.03 28.14 -13.87
CA ILE A 297 -21.71 27.00 -14.75
C ILE A 297 -22.28 25.72 -14.14
N ARG A 298 -22.10 25.51 -12.82
CA ARG A 298 -22.61 24.33 -12.10
C ARG A 298 -24.14 24.27 -12.11
N GLU A 299 -24.82 25.36 -11.78
CA GLU A 299 -26.28 25.44 -11.83
C GLU A 299 -26.84 25.19 -13.25
N SER A 300 -26.17 25.68 -14.29
CA SER A 300 -26.53 25.41 -15.68
C SER A 300 -26.33 23.93 -16.06
N ALA A 301 -25.21 23.33 -15.60
CA ALA A 301 -24.93 21.93 -15.82
C ALA A 301 -25.95 21.01 -15.14
N GLU A 302 -26.28 21.28 -13.87
CA GLU A 302 -27.27 20.51 -13.11
C GLU A 302 -28.64 20.50 -13.80
N LYS A 303 -29.04 21.64 -14.37
CA LYS A 303 -30.32 21.74 -15.14
C LYS A 303 -30.25 20.87 -16.40
N ILE A 304 -29.20 21.01 -17.21
CA ILE A 304 -29.02 20.25 -18.46
C ILE A 304 -28.92 18.75 -18.18
N ILE A 305 -28.19 18.35 -17.12
CA ILE A 305 -28.08 16.95 -16.71
C ILE A 305 -29.44 16.41 -16.27
N GLY A 306 -30.22 17.20 -15.52
CA GLY A 306 -31.59 16.84 -15.13
C GLY A 306 -32.48 16.56 -16.33
N ASP A 307 -32.39 17.39 -17.38
CA ASP A 307 -33.14 17.22 -18.63
C ASP A 307 -32.68 15.99 -19.40
N LEU A 308 -31.33 15.79 -19.51
CA LEU A 308 -30.75 14.63 -20.17
C LEU A 308 -31.08 13.30 -19.47
N ILE A 309 -31.04 13.27 -18.13
CA ILE A 309 -31.48 12.09 -17.37
C ILE A 309 -32.97 11.79 -17.66
N ALA A 310 -33.80 12.80 -17.76
CA ALA A 310 -35.20 12.58 -18.08
C ALA A 310 -35.44 12.04 -19.50
N GLU A 311 -34.59 12.44 -20.45
CA GLU A 311 -34.61 11.94 -21.84
C GLU A 311 -34.10 10.50 -21.95
N GLU A 312 -33.03 10.12 -21.21
CA GLU A 312 -32.31 8.87 -21.38
C GLU A 312 -32.70 7.75 -20.41
N SER A 313 -33.24 8.09 -19.23
CA SER A 313 -33.45 7.09 -18.17
C SER A 313 -34.66 6.18 -18.39
N GLY A 314 -35.62 6.55 -19.21
CA GLY A 314 -36.86 5.78 -19.39
C GLY A 314 -37.47 5.37 -18.05
N THR A 315 -37.57 4.06 -17.78
CA THR A 315 -38.06 3.47 -16.52
C THR A 315 -36.96 3.11 -15.51
N LEU A 316 -35.72 3.39 -15.82
CA LEU A 316 -34.55 2.94 -15.00
C LEU A 316 -34.42 3.69 -13.67
N ILE A 317 -34.97 4.92 -13.56
CA ILE A 317 -34.86 5.74 -12.34
C ILE A 317 -36.27 5.99 -11.82
N SER A 318 -36.63 5.34 -10.70
CA SER A 318 -37.97 5.38 -10.13
C SER A 318 -38.14 6.42 -9.01
N SER A 319 -37.02 6.87 -8.39
CA SER A 319 -37.09 7.77 -7.23
C SER A 319 -36.50 9.15 -7.51
N LEU A 320 -37.12 10.18 -6.90
CA LEU A 320 -36.67 11.57 -6.99
C LEU A 320 -35.31 11.77 -6.29
N GLU A 321 -35.03 10.98 -5.26
CA GLU A 321 -33.76 10.98 -4.53
C GLU A 321 -32.64 10.43 -5.38
N GLU A 322 -32.88 9.33 -6.05
CA GLU A 322 -31.90 8.69 -6.95
C GLU A 322 -31.57 9.59 -8.14
N ARG A 323 -32.56 10.27 -8.68
CA ARG A 323 -32.39 11.28 -9.73
C ARG A 323 -31.49 12.45 -9.27
N ARG A 324 -31.77 13.00 -8.07
CA ARG A 324 -30.95 14.09 -7.49
C ARG A 324 -29.50 13.64 -7.26
N ARG A 325 -29.32 12.41 -6.77
CA ARG A 325 -28.01 11.83 -6.56
C ARG A 325 -27.24 11.70 -7.87
N LEU A 326 -27.87 11.18 -8.93
CA LEU A 326 -27.23 11.04 -10.25
C LEU A 326 -26.90 12.39 -10.88
N VAL A 327 -27.78 13.41 -10.77
CA VAL A 327 -27.48 14.78 -11.23
C VAL A 327 -26.23 15.30 -10.54
N LYS A 328 -26.11 15.14 -9.22
CA LYS A 328 -24.95 15.57 -8.47
C LYS A 328 -23.69 14.80 -8.88
N GLU A 329 -23.76 13.47 -8.97
CA GLU A 329 -22.62 12.62 -9.35
C GLU A 329 -22.12 12.99 -10.75
N ILE A 330 -22.98 13.15 -11.74
CA ILE A 330 -22.58 13.52 -13.12
C ILE A 330 -22.04 14.96 -13.15
N THR A 331 -22.59 15.89 -12.37
CA THR A 331 -22.05 17.25 -12.27
C THR A 331 -20.63 17.25 -11.66
N ASP A 332 -20.44 16.48 -10.59
CA ASP A 332 -19.12 16.33 -9.95
C ASP A 332 -18.12 15.63 -10.88
N GLU A 333 -18.55 14.70 -11.72
CA GLU A 333 -17.74 14.06 -12.75
C GLU A 333 -17.31 15.02 -13.87
N ALA A 334 -18.24 15.84 -14.32
CA ALA A 334 -18.00 16.76 -15.44
C ALA A 334 -17.18 18.00 -15.06
N LEU A 335 -17.48 18.61 -13.90
CA LEU A 335 -16.93 19.91 -13.46
C LEU A 335 -16.02 19.83 -12.24
N GLY A 336 -16.13 18.79 -11.42
CA GLY A 336 -15.38 18.58 -10.19
C GLY A 336 -14.35 17.46 -10.30
N LEU A 337 -14.09 16.80 -9.17
CA LEU A 337 -13.14 15.68 -9.06
C LEU A 337 -13.86 14.32 -9.11
N GLY A 338 -15.10 14.28 -9.60
CA GLY A 338 -15.88 13.06 -9.78
C GLY A 338 -16.17 12.34 -8.46
N PRO A 339 -16.02 11.00 -8.42
CA PRO A 339 -16.29 10.21 -7.22
C PRO A 339 -15.47 10.62 -5.99
N LEU A 340 -14.40 11.41 -6.16
CA LEU A 340 -13.52 11.85 -5.07
C LEU A 340 -14.16 12.94 -4.22
N GLU A 341 -15.11 13.72 -4.75
CA GLU A 341 -15.75 14.85 -4.05
C GLU A 341 -16.41 14.42 -2.73
N GLU A 342 -17.11 13.29 -2.74
CA GLU A 342 -17.77 12.74 -1.56
C GLU A 342 -16.74 12.39 -0.46
N PHE A 343 -15.62 11.78 -0.83
CA PHE A 343 -14.56 11.40 0.11
C PHE A 343 -13.73 12.59 0.58
N LEU A 344 -13.57 13.59 -0.27
CA LEU A 344 -12.93 14.85 0.13
C LEU A 344 -13.77 15.62 1.14
N ALA A 345 -15.09 15.54 1.05
CA ALA A 345 -16.02 16.19 1.99
C ALA A 345 -16.14 15.45 3.33
N ASP A 346 -15.92 14.12 3.40
CA ASP A 346 -16.06 13.33 4.64
C ASP A 346 -14.85 13.59 5.58
N PRO A 347 -15.03 14.23 6.76
CA PRO A 347 -13.93 14.54 7.68
C PRO A 347 -13.29 13.31 8.31
N GLU A 348 -13.98 12.16 8.35
CA GLU A 348 -13.42 10.92 8.90
C GLU A 348 -12.42 10.22 7.99
N ILE A 349 -12.35 10.61 6.70
CA ILE A 349 -11.41 10.06 5.72
C ILE A 349 -10.12 10.87 5.75
N THR A 350 -8.99 10.18 5.89
CA THR A 350 -7.64 10.76 5.93
C THR A 350 -6.90 10.61 4.61
N ASP A 351 -7.03 9.46 3.96
CA ASP A 351 -6.35 9.16 2.71
C ASP A 351 -7.33 8.55 1.69
N ILE A 352 -7.19 8.95 0.42
CA ILE A 352 -7.96 8.41 -0.72
C ILE A 352 -6.96 7.84 -1.70
N MET A 353 -7.13 6.58 -2.10
CA MET A 353 -6.18 5.84 -2.93
C MET A 353 -6.91 5.22 -4.13
N VAL A 354 -6.68 5.77 -5.31
CA VAL A 354 -7.17 5.26 -6.59
C VAL A 354 -6.08 4.41 -7.21
N ASN A 355 -6.26 3.10 -7.29
CA ASN A 355 -5.31 2.19 -7.95
C ASN A 355 -5.61 2.03 -9.43
N ASN A 356 -6.88 2.09 -9.82
CA ASN A 356 -7.39 2.09 -11.20
C ASN A 356 -8.87 2.51 -11.18
N LYS A 357 -9.56 2.45 -12.32
CA LYS A 357 -10.97 2.85 -12.44
C LYS A 357 -11.94 2.06 -11.55
N ASP A 358 -11.62 0.83 -11.19
CA ASP A 358 -12.47 -0.09 -10.43
C ASP A 358 -12.08 -0.21 -8.95
N GLU A 359 -10.86 0.23 -8.58
CA GLU A 359 -10.28 0.05 -7.25
C GLU A 359 -10.00 1.39 -6.59
N LEU A 360 -10.94 1.86 -5.77
CA LEU A 360 -10.82 3.08 -4.98
C LEU A 360 -10.90 2.73 -3.49
N TYR A 361 -9.82 2.96 -2.77
CA TYR A 361 -9.71 2.73 -1.33
C TYR A 361 -9.69 4.05 -0.57
N VAL A 362 -10.19 4.02 0.65
CA VAL A 362 -10.11 5.15 1.59
C VAL A 362 -9.56 4.68 2.93
N GLU A 363 -8.76 5.52 3.59
CA GLU A 363 -8.44 5.31 5.01
C GLU A 363 -9.45 6.05 5.87
N LYS A 364 -10.24 5.31 6.64
CA LYS A 364 -11.24 5.84 7.57
C LYS A 364 -10.97 5.31 8.97
N LYS A 365 -10.80 6.22 9.95
CA LYS A 365 -10.49 5.88 11.35
C LYS A 365 -9.27 4.94 11.47
N GLY A 366 -8.25 5.14 10.61
CA GLY A 366 -7.04 4.34 10.62
C GLY A 366 -7.14 2.97 9.95
N ARG A 367 -8.25 2.64 9.29
CA ARG A 367 -8.44 1.40 8.53
C ARG A 367 -8.61 1.70 7.04
N ILE A 368 -7.94 0.92 6.20
CA ILE A 368 -8.08 1.02 4.75
C ILE A 368 -9.27 0.15 4.31
N VAL A 369 -10.22 0.75 3.61
CA VAL A 369 -11.45 0.09 3.15
C VAL A 369 -11.61 0.31 1.65
N LEU A 370 -11.96 -0.75 0.90
CA LEU A 370 -12.38 -0.64 -0.50
C LEU A 370 -13.77 0.00 -0.54
N THR A 371 -13.94 1.00 -1.40
CA THR A 371 -15.25 1.66 -1.58
C THR A 371 -16.06 0.99 -2.69
N ASN A 372 -17.35 1.25 -2.71
CA ASN A 372 -18.24 0.82 -3.80
C ASN A 372 -18.25 1.80 -4.98
N LYS A 373 -17.52 2.92 -4.90
CA LYS A 373 -17.45 3.93 -5.98
C LYS A 373 -16.38 3.53 -6.99
N LYS A 374 -16.69 3.80 -8.27
CA LYS A 374 -15.82 3.52 -9.41
C LYS A 374 -15.75 4.71 -10.34
N PHE A 375 -14.69 4.80 -11.10
CA PHE A 375 -14.58 5.73 -12.23
C PHE A 375 -15.15 5.09 -13.50
N ILE A 376 -15.69 5.89 -14.38
CA ILE A 376 -16.22 5.42 -15.69
C ILE A 376 -15.09 4.85 -16.56
N SER A 377 -13.92 5.50 -16.53
CA SER A 377 -12.77 5.09 -17.35
C SER A 377 -11.44 5.57 -16.78
N ASN A 378 -10.35 4.98 -17.23
CA ASN A 378 -8.98 5.46 -16.95
C ASN A 378 -8.75 6.87 -17.53
N ALA A 379 -9.42 7.23 -18.61
CA ALA A 379 -9.36 8.57 -19.19
C ALA A 379 -9.97 9.63 -18.24
N GLN A 380 -11.01 9.28 -17.50
CA GLN A 380 -11.59 10.16 -16.48
C GLN A 380 -10.61 10.43 -15.33
N ILE A 381 -9.92 9.40 -14.82
CA ILE A 381 -8.88 9.59 -13.78
C ILE A 381 -7.80 10.50 -14.31
N ARG A 382 -7.36 10.31 -15.55
CA ARG A 382 -6.38 11.15 -16.21
C ARG A 382 -6.83 12.60 -16.30
N ALA A 383 -8.06 12.84 -16.74
CA ALA A 383 -8.64 14.19 -16.83
C ALA A 383 -8.72 14.88 -15.46
N ILE A 384 -9.03 14.14 -14.40
CA ILE A 384 -9.04 14.66 -13.02
C ILE A 384 -7.62 15.03 -12.57
N ILE A 385 -6.63 14.17 -12.84
CA ILE A 385 -5.23 14.47 -12.56
C ILE A 385 -4.81 15.76 -13.27
N ASP A 386 -5.06 15.86 -14.57
CA ASP A 386 -4.73 17.06 -15.37
C ASP A 386 -5.44 18.31 -14.84
N ARG A 387 -6.71 18.19 -14.42
CA ARG A 387 -7.49 19.29 -13.81
C ARG A 387 -6.88 19.79 -12.51
N ILE A 388 -6.29 18.90 -11.71
CA ILE A 388 -5.62 19.24 -10.46
C ILE A 388 -4.28 19.93 -10.71
N ILE A 389 -3.47 19.40 -11.63
CA ILE A 389 -2.07 19.84 -11.79
C ILE A 389 -1.89 21.01 -12.75
N ALA A 390 -2.74 21.16 -13.77
CA ALA A 390 -2.63 22.24 -14.75
C ALA A 390 -2.66 23.65 -14.12
N PRO A 391 -3.53 23.94 -13.12
CA PRO A 391 -3.52 25.22 -12.42
C PRO A 391 -2.22 25.54 -11.68
N LEU A 392 -1.43 24.51 -11.35
CA LEU A 392 -0.17 24.63 -10.63
C LEU A 392 1.04 24.79 -11.57
N GLY A 393 0.79 24.90 -12.90
CA GLY A 393 1.83 24.96 -13.90
C GLY A 393 2.64 23.67 -14.01
N ARG A 394 2.06 22.52 -13.58
CA ARG A 394 2.69 21.21 -13.67
C ARG A 394 2.05 20.41 -14.79
N ARG A 395 2.80 19.47 -15.34
CA ARG A 395 2.29 18.50 -16.32
C ARG A 395 2.63 17.08 -15.89
N ILE A 396 1.87 16.13 -16.40
CA ILE A 396 2.15 14.71 -16.30
C ILE A 396 1.95 14.12 -17.70
N ASP A 397 2.92 13.43 -18.24
CA ASP A 397 2.90 12.80 -19.56
C ASP A 397 3.86 11.60 -19.56
N GLU A 398 4.00 10.93 -20.70
CA GLU A 398 4.90 9.77 -20.79
C GLU A 398 6.37 10.10 -20.49
N SER A 399 6.80 11.34 -20.69
CA SER A 399 8.15 11.79 -20.38
C SER A 399 8.33 12.08 -18.89
N VAL A 400 7.25 12.53 -18.20
CA VAL A 400 7.20 12.80 -16.77
C VAL A 400 5.98 12.10 -16.19
N PRO A 401 6.03 10.77 -16.04
CA PRO A 401 4.84 9.95 -15.75
C PRO A 401 4.39 9.96 -14.30
N MET A 402 4.97 10.79 -13.45
CA MET A 402 4.57 10.97 -12.05
C MET A 402 4.66 12.43 -11.62
N VAL A 403 3.77 12.83 -10.71
CA VAL A 403 3.71 14.19 -10.21
C VAL A 403 3.25 14.24 -8.76
N ASN A 404 3.84 15.15 -7.98
CA ASN A 404 3.35 15.54 -6.67
C ASN A 404 2.70 16.93 -6.79
N ALA A 405 1.53 17.10 -6.17
CA ALA A 405 0.78 18.35 -6.23
C ALA A 405 0.02 18.60 -4.92
N ARG A 406 -0.71 19.71 -4.85
CA ARG A 406 -1.62 20.04 -3.74
C ARG A 406 -2.95 20.56 -4.24
N LEU A 407 -4.00 20.20 -3.54
CA LEU A 407 -5.30 20.85 -3.65
C LEU A 407 -5.29 22.22 -2.96
N PRO A 408 -6.26 23.10 -3.27
CA PRO A 408 -6.38 24.41 -2.63
C PRO A 408 -6.57 24.35 -1.10
N ASP A 409 -7.14 23.26 -0.58
CA ASP A 409 -7.32 23.00 0.86
C ASP A 409 -6.02 22.57 1.57
N GLY A 410 -4.93 22.37 0.81
CA GLY A 410 -3.63 21.92 1.32
C GLY A 410 -3.42 20.39 1.25
N SER A 411 -4.42 19.61 0.86
CA SER A 411 -4.30 18.16 0.70
C SER A 411 -3.22 17.79 -0.32
N ARG A 412 -2.38 16.81 0.02
CA ARG A 412 -1.27 16.35 -0.83
C ARG A 412 -1.75 15.34 -1.85
N ILE A 413 -1.25 15.44 -3.06
CA ILE A 413 -1.56 14.54 -4.16
C ILE A 413 -0.28 13.95 -4.73
N ASN A 414 -0.32 12.65 -4.95
CA ASN A 414 0.65 11.95 -5.79
C ASN A 414 -0.12 11.26 -6.91
N ALA A 415 0.29 11.48 -8.15
CA ALA A 415 -0.26 10.80 -9.32
C ALA A 415 0.83 10.11 -10.13
N VAL A 416 0.52 8.93 -10.65
CA VAL A 416 1.39 8.13 -11.50
C VAL A 416 0.55 7.62 -12.68
N ILE A 417 1.09 7.71 -13.90
CA ILE A 417 0.41 7.28 -15.12
C ILE A 417 1.19 6.18 -15.84
N PRO A 418 0.58 5.47 -16.79
CA PRO A 418 1.33 4.61 -17.71
C PRO A 418 2.47 5.40 -18.40
N PRO A 419 3.64 4.77 -18.67
CA PRO A 419 3.90 3.33 -18.57
C PRO A 419 4.30 2.84 -17.18
N LEU A 420 4.47 3.71 -16.17
CA LEU A 420 4.88 3.28 -14.83
C LEU A 420 3.76 2.57 -14.07
N SER A 421 2.52 3.03 -14.18
CA SER A 421 1.35 2.39 -13.59
C SER A 421 0.69 1.42 -14.57
N LEU A 422 0.85 0.11 -14.33
CA LEU A 422 0.49 -0.93 -15.30
C LEU A 422 -1.02 -1.12 -15.49
N LYS A 423 -1.84 -0.83 -14.47
CA LYS A 423 -3.30 -1.01 -14.49
C LYS A 423 -4.08 0.24 -14.89
N GLY A 424 -3.40 1.32 -15.24
CA GLY A 424 -4.00 2.62 -15.52
C GLY A 424 -3.48 3.71 -14.59
N PRO A 425 -3.96 4.96 -14.70
CA PRO A 425 -3.54 6.04 -13.83
C PRO A 425 -3.85 5.75 -12.37
N MET A 426 -2.89 6.05 -11.49
CA MET A 426 -3.03 5.98 -10.04
C MET A 426 -3.03 7.37 -9.44
N LEU A 427 -3.83 7.57 -8.40
CA LEU A 427 -3.94 8.85 -7.69
C LEU A 427 -4.08 8.59 -6.20
N THR A 428 -3.20 9.17 -5.42
CA THR A 428 -3.28 9.14 -3.95
C THR A 428 -3.44 10.56 -3.44
N ILE A 429 -4.45 10.78 -2.59
CA ILE A 429 -4.73 12.06 -1.94
C ILE A 429 -4.64 11.86 -0.43
N ARG A 430 -3.71 12.53 0.22
CA ARG A 430 -3.67 12.64 1.68
C ARG A 430 -4.32 13.94 2.09
N LYS A 431 -5.48 13.84 2.74
CA LYS A 431 -6.24 15.01 3.15
C LYS A 431 -5.52 15.80 4.23
N PHE A 432 -5.66 17.11 4.12
CA PHE A 432 -5.16 18.01 5.14
C PHE A 432 -6.15 18.05 6.30
N ALA A 433 -5.73 17.58 7.48
CA ALA A 433 -6.59 17.56 8.67
C ALA A 433 -7.09 18.98 8.99
N GLN A 434 -8.39 19.20 8.94
CA GLN A 434 -9.00 20.52 9.24
C GLN A 434 -9.05 20.77 10.75
N GLU A 435 -9.35 19.75 11.53
CA GLU A 435 -9.43 19.85 12.98
C GLU A 435 -8.05 19.75 13.63
N ARG A 436 -7.83 20.60 14.64
CA ARG A 436 -6.61 20.57 15.45
C ARG A 436 -6.87 19.63 16.61
N ILE A 437 -6.08 18.57 16.69
CA ILE A 437 -6.04 17.71 17.88
C ILE A 437 -5.39 18.51 19.01
N THR A 438 -6.04 18.53 20.16
CA THR A 438 -5.56 19.23 21.38
C THR A 438 -4.85 18.26 22.32
N VAL A 439 -4.22 18.80 23.39
CA VAL A 439 -3.62 18.00 24.47
C VAL A 439 -4.72 17.18 25.17
N GLU A 440 -5.87 17.79 25.42
CA GLU A 440 -7.03 17.17 26.05
C GLU A 440 -7.55 15.98 25.22
N ASP A 441 -7.53 16.10 23.89
CA ASP A 441 -7.91 14.99 23.01
C ASP A 441 -6.95 13.81 23.14
N LEU A 442 -5.62 14.07 23.23
CA LEU A 442 -4.64 13.02 23.42
C LEU A 442 -4.75 12.36 24.79
N LEU A 443 -5.10 13.12 25.85
CA LEU A 443 -5.28 12.60 27.20
C LEU A 443 -6.58 11.80 27.32
N HIS A 444 -7.72 12.36 26.94
CA HIS A 444 -9.04 11.88 27.32
C HIS A 444 -9.79 11.14 26.22
N VAL A 445 -9.52 11.44 24.94
CA VAL A 445 -10.19 10.80 23.80
C VAL A 445 -9.35 9.66 23.24
N HIS A 446 -8.08 9.94 22.97
CA HIS A 446 -7.19 8.97 22.34
C HIS A 446 -6.34 8.17 23.34
N HIS A 447 -6.24 8.64 24.59
CA HIS A 447 -5.37 8.06 25.63
C HIS A 447 -3.96 7.78 25.10
N SER A 448 -3.43 8.71 24.30
CA SER A 448 -2.13 8.58 23.60
C SER A 448 -0.95 8.90 24.52
N LEU A 449 -1.19 9.55 25.67
CA LEU A 449 -0.22 9.92 26.68
C LEU A 449 -0.93 10.10 28.05
N SER A 450 -0.15 10.28 29.12
CA SER A 450 -0.65 10.54 30.46
C SER A 450 -0.32 11.97 30.92
N GLN A 451 -1.00 12.46 31.99
CA GLN A 451 -0.77 13.80 32.53
C GLN A 451 0.70 14.04 32.95
N PRO A 452 1.39 13.11 33.64
CA PRO A 452 2.82 13.26 33.97
C PRO A 452 3.70 13.49 32.73
N ILE A 453 3.36 12.84 31.60
CA ILE A 453 4.07 13.01 30.32
C ILE A 453 3.83 14.42 29.76
N VAL A 454 2.60 14.95 29.83
CA VAL A 454 2.28 16.31 29.39
C VAL A 454 3.05 17.32 30.21
N ASP A 455 3.02 17.19 31.55
CA ASP A 455 3.71 18.08 32.47
C ASP A 455 5.22 18.10 32.18
N PHE A 456 5.82 16.95 32.01
CA PHE A 456 7.25 16.82 31.67
C PHE A 456 7.58 17.48 30.31
N LEU A 457 6.82 17.18 29.26
CA LEU A 457 7.08 17.74 27.92
C LEU A 457 6.86 19.25 27.88
N SER A 458 5.88 19.78 28.61
CA SER A 458 5.64 21.21 28.71
C SER A 458 6.83 21.93 29.34
N VAL A 459 7.39 21.37 30.44
CA VAL A 459 8.58 21.91 31.11
C VAL A 459 9.82 21.79 30.22
N CYS A 460 10.00 20.68 29.47
CA CYS A 460 11.08 20.55 28.49
C CYS A 460 11.05 21.68 27.46
N VAL A 461 9.88 21.99 26.92
CA VAL A 461 9.72 23.07 25.92
C VAL A 461 9.99 24.44 26.55
N LEU A 462 9.45 24.72 27.72
CA LEU A 462 9.71 25.99 28.44
C LEU A 462 11.18 26.15 28.80
N ALA A 463 11.86 25.06 29.18
CA ALA A 463 13.28 25.02 29.46
C ALA A 463 14.16 25.00 28.21
N ARG A 464 13.58 25.11 26.98
CA ARG A 464 14.31 25.11 25.71
C ARG A 464 15.15 23.85 25.49
N MET A 465 14.60 22.68 25.81
CA MET A 465 15.23 21.40 25.46
C MET A 465 15.07 21.11 23.96
N ASN A 466 16.08 20.52 23.36
CA ASN A 466 16.04 20.04 21.98
C ASN A 466 15.36 18.67 21.91
N ILE A 467 14.25 18.58 21.18
CA ILE A 467 13.37 17.42 21.21
C ILE A 467 13.28 16.78 19.82
N ILE A 468 13.51 15.47 19.77
CA ILE A 468 13.25 14.65 18.59
C ILE A 468 11.96 13.83 18.80
N VAL A 469 10.97 13.97 17.91
CA VAL A 469 9.79 13.11 17.90
C VAL A 469 10.00 12.01 16.87
N SER A 470 9.98 10.77 17.32
CA SER A 470 10.26 9.61 16.48
C SER A 470 9.07 8.65 16.39
N GLY A 471 8.97 7.93 15.27
CA GLY A 471 7.93 6.91 15.07
C GLY A 471 7.82 6.47 13.62
N GLY A 472 7.07 5.39 13.38
CA GLY A 472 6.78 4.87 12.04
C GLY A 472 5.88 5.77 11.20
N THR A 473 5.58 5.35 9.97
CA THR A 473 4.64 6.05 9.09
C THR A 473 3.22 6.01 9.69
N GLY A 474 2.51 7.16 9.67
CA GLY A 474 1.15 7.25 10.20
C GLY A 474 1.02 7.15 11.72
N SER A 475 2.13 7.17 12.49
CA SER A 475 2.11 7.12 13.95
C SER A 475 1.63 8.42 14.61
N GLY A 476 1.56 9.54 13.88
CA GLY A 476 1.12 10.83 14.41
C GLY A 476 2.27 11.75 14.86
N LYS A 477 3.50 11.57 14.34
CA LYS A 477 4.67 12.40 14.68
C LYS A 477 4.43 13.89 14.50
N THR A 478 3.93 14.31 13.32
CA THR A 478 3.67 15.73 13.02
C THR A 478 2.58 16.30 13.93
N THR A 479 1.56 15.49 14.26
CA THR A 479 0.51 15.86 15.23
C THR A 479 1.10 16.08 16.61
N LEU A 480 1.94 15.15 17.08
CA LEU A 480 2.60 15.27 18.38
C LEU A 480 3.58 16.45 18.42
N LEU A 481 4.37 16.66 17.35
CA LEU A 481 5.25 17.83 17.21
C LEU A 481 4.45 19.14 17.28
N ASN A 482 3.30 19.19 16.62
CA ASN A 482 2.40 20.35 16.64
C ASN A 482 1.87 20.65 18.06
N ILE A 483 1.52 19.58 18.80
CA ILE A 483 1.05 19.68 20.20
C ILE A 483 2.18 20.13 21.11
N ILE A 484 3.36 19.52 21.04
CA ILE A 484 4.52 19.91 21.83
C ILE A 484 4.89 21.38 21.53
N SER A 485 4.84 21.78 20.27
CA SER A 485 5.11 23.17 19.85
C SER A 485 4.10 24.17 20.44
N SER A 486 2.89 23.73 20.82
CA SER A 486 1.90 24.63 21.43
C SER A 486 2.28 25.10 22.84
N PHE A 487 3.25 24.45 23.50
CA PHE A 487 3.80 24.87 24.79
C PHE A 487 4.84 26.00 24.66
N ILE A 488 5.26 26.38 23.46
CA ILE A 488 6.19 27.47 23.26
C ILE A 488 5.50 28.80 23.61
N PRO A 489 6.12 29.67 24.40
CA PRO A 489 5.57 30.99 24.74
C PRO A 489 5.28 31.88 23.53
N ASP A 490 4.21 32.68 23.62
CA ASP A 490 3.77 33.56 22.51
C ASP A 490 4.76 34.68 22.17
N ASN A 491 5.66 35.03 23.07
CA ASN A 491 6.68 36.08 22.86
C ASN A 491 7.92 35.57 22.12
N GLU A 492 8.00 34.28 21.80
CA GLU A 492 9.12 33.71 21.03
C GLU A 492 8.82 33.67 19.53
N ARG A 493 9.85 34.00 18.72
CA ARG A 493 9.80 33.92 17.26
C ARG A 493 10.05 32.48 16.81
N ILE A 494 9.04 31.85 16.23
CA ILE A 494 9.11 30.48 15.73
C ILE A 494 9.25 30.48 14.22
N LEU A 495 10.23 29.72 13.70
CA LEU A 495 10.31 29.41 12.27
C LEU A 495 10.05 27.91 12.09
N THR A 496 9.07 27.59 11.25
CA THR A 496 8.82 26.19 10.82
C THR A 496 9.33 25.98 9.41
N ILE A 497 10.00 24.85 9.17
CA ILE A 497 10.55 24.45 7.89
C ILE A 497 9.99 23.05 7.59
N GLU A 498 9.27 22.94 6.49
CA GLU A 498 8.55 21.70 6.15
C GLU A 498 8.71 21.39 4.66
N ASP A 499 8.71 20.11 4.32
CA ASP A 499 8.60 19.67 2.94
C ASP A 499 7.20 19.98 2.38
N ALA A 500 6.22 19.87 3.25
CA ALA A 500 4.88 20.34 3.01
C ALA A 500 4.30 20.87 4.32
N ALA A 501 3.75 22.07 4.32
CA ALA A 501 3.28 22.77 5.51
C ALA A 501 2.08 22.07 6.16
N GLU A 502 2.33 21.23 7.18
CA GLU A 502 1.34 20.51 8.00
C GLU A 502 1.15 21.12 9.38
N LEU A 503 2.17 21.80 9.93
CA LEU A 503 2.12 22.38 11.25
C LEU A 503 1.11 23.54 11.30
N LYS A 504 0.41 23.68 12.43
CA LYS A 504 -0.61 24.70 12.70
C LYS A 504 -0.42 25.27 14.10
N LEU A 505 0.58 26.11 14.26
CA LEU A 505 0.87 26.77 15.53
C LEU A 505 -0.16 27.83 15.89
N ARG A 506 -0.27 28.17 17.21
CA ARG A 506 -1.18 29.20 17.70
C ARG A 506 -0.48 30.54 17.93
N GLN A 507 0.85 30.51 18.07
CA GLN A 507 1.66 31.69 18.39
C GLN A 507 1.57 32.73 17.28
N SER A 508 1.52 34.01 17.66
CA SER A 508 1.37 35.14 16.74
C SER A 508 2.63 35.43 15.93
N HIS A 509 3.82 35.16 16.51
CA HIS A 509 5.11 35.42 15.87
C HIS A 509 5.66 34.16 15.21
N TRP A 510 4.95 33.64 14.21
CA TRP A 510 5.27 32.42 13.49
C TRP A 510 5.57 32.65 12.02
N GLY A 511 6.80 32.32 11.58
CA GLY A 511 7.23 32.29 10.18
C GLY A 511 7.19 30.89 9.62
N ARG A 512 6.51 30.69 8.48
CA ARG A 512 6.38 29.39 7.81
C ARG A 512 7.24 29.36 6.56
N LEU A 513 8.06 28.33 6.44
CA LEU A 513 8.89 28.08 5.26
C LEU A 513 8.57 26.66 4.73
N GLU A 514 8.45 26.58 3.41
CA GLU A 514 8.16 25.32 2.73
C GLU A 514 9.17 25.10 1.62
N SER A 515 9.69 23.85 1.50
CA SER A 515 10.60 23.46 0.44
C SER A 515 9.91 23.56 -0.92
N ARG A 516 10.69 23.74 -1.95
CA ARG A 516 10.21 23.78 -3.33
C ARG A 516 10.97 22.77 -4.16
N PRO A 517 10.31 21.75 -4.70
CA PRO A 517 10.96 20.84 -5.64
C PRO A 517 11.35 21.54 -6.93
N PRO A 518 12.32 21.01 -7.70
CA PRO A 518 12.74 21.58 -8.97
C PRO A 518 11.55 21.67 -9.94
N ASN A 519 11.62 22.66 -10.84
CA ASN A 519 10.67 22.80 -11.93
C ASN A 519 10.91 21.70 -13.00
N ILE A 520 10.13 21.75 -14.10
CA ILE A 520 10.21 20.79 -15.21
C ILE A 520 11.61 20.75 -15.86
N GLU A 521 12.34 21.87 -15.78
CA GLU A 521 13.71 21.99 -16.31
C GLU A 521 14.79 21.53 -15.30
N GLY A 522 14.39 21.01 -14.13
CA GLY A 522 15.31 20.61 -13.07
C GLY A 522 15.92 21.80 -12.30
N ARG A 523 15.34 23.02 -12.42
CA ARG A 523 15.85 24.24 -11.80
C ARG A 523 14.91 24.78 -10.73
N GLY A 524 15.47 25.65 -9.87
CA GLY A 524 14.69 26.38 -8.87
C GLY A 524 14.29 25.57 -7.67
N GLU A 525 14.95 24.42 -7.42
CA GLU A 525 14.82 23.67 -6.18
C GLU A 525 15.25 24.51 -4.99
N VAL A 526 14.50 24.42 -3.89
CA VAL A 526 14.85 24.99 -2.58
C VAL A 526 14.62 23.88 -1.56
N THR A 527 15.69 23.32 -1.06
CA THR A 527 15.66 22.20 -0.13
C THR A 527 15.35 22.64 1.31
N ILE A 528 14.98 21.70 2.17
CA ILE A 528 14.85 21.94 3.63
C ILE A 528 16.17 22.49 4.17
N ARG A 529 17.31 21.98 3.71
CA ARG A 529 18.63 22.44 4.11
C ARG A 529 18.89 23.91 3.77
N ASP A 530 18.54 24.34 2.55
CA ASP A 530 18.69 25.73 2.12
C ASP A 530 17.85 26.67 2.99
N LEU A 531 16.61 26.27 3.27
CA LEU A 531 15.71 27.03 4.14
C LEU A 531 16.22 27.09 5.57
N PHE A 532 16.78 25.98 6.07
CA PHE A 532 17.34 25.93 7.42
C PHE A 532 18.54 26.88 7.55
N ILE A 533 19.51 26.81 6.64
CA ILE A 533 20.67 27.69 6.63
C ILE A 533 20.24 29.17 6.54
N ASN A 534 19.22 29.50 5.73
CA ASN A 534 18.66 30.81 5.65
C ASN A 534 17.96 31.25 6.94
N SER A 535 17.26 30.35 7.60
CA SER A 535 16.49 30.64 8.82
C SER A 535 17.37 31.15 9.97
N LEU A 536 18.62 30.70 10.06
CA LEU A 536 19.61 31.20 11.05
C LEU A 536 19.88 32.68 10.95
N ARG A 537 19.64 33.31 9.78
CA ARG A 537 19.76 34.77 9.56
C ARG A 537 18.46 35.53 9.79
N MET A 538 17.36 34.82 10.09
CA MET A 538 16.05 35.42 10.29
C MET A 538 15.74 35.72 11.76
N ARG A 539 16.72 35.58 12.66
CA ARG A 539 16.62 35.77 14.10
C ARG A 539 15.51 34.94 14.76
N PRO A 540 15.52 33.64 14.60
CA PRO A 540 14.56 32.75 15.29
C PRO A 540 14.92 32.61 16.77
N ASP A 541 13.89 32.49 17.61
CA ASP A 541 14.01 31.94 18.98
C ASP A 541 13.87 30.43 19.00
N ARG A 542 13.09 29.88 18.06
CA ARG A 542 12.87 28.44 17.88
C ARG A 542 12.87 28.07 16.40
N ILE A 543 13.51 26.98 16.07
CA ILE A 543 13.42 26.37 14.73
C ILE A 543 12.78 24.99 14.86
N ILE A 544 11.72 24.76 14.08
CA ILE A 544 11.00 23.50 14.04
C ILE A 544 11.07 22.98 12.62
N ILE A 545 11.69 21.81 12.44
CA ILE A 545 11.70 21.12 11.16
C ILE A 545 10.61 20.03 11.20
N GLY A 546 9.68 20.08 10.25
CA GLY A 546 8.58 19.10 10.18
C GLY A 546 9.08 17.68 10.15
N GLU A 547 10.09 17.38 9.33
CA GLU A 547 10.77 16.09 9.26
C GLU A 547 12.19 16.24 8.70
N CYS A 548 13.17 15.60 9.33
CA CYS A 548 14.51 15.43 8.78
C CYS A 548 14.63 14.08 8.05
N ARG A 549 15.09 14.13 6.80
CA ARG A 549 15.26 12.95 5.93
C ARG A 549 16.64 12.82 5.32
N GLY A 550 17.46 13.86 5.40
CA GLY A 550 18.73 13.97 4.71
C GLY A 550 19.78 14.81 5.45
N PRO A 551 20.67 15.46 4.70
CA PRO A 551 21.83 16.16 5.24
C PRO A 551 21.51 17.35 6.15
N GLU A 552 20.29 17.88 6.11
CA GLU A 552 19.83 18.98 7.00
C GLU A 552 19.97 18.66 8.49
N ILE A 553 19.98 17.35 8.84
CA ILE A 553 20.17 16.92 10.22
C ILE A 553 21.50 17.39 10.81
N LEU A 554 22.55 17.42 10.00
CA LEU A 554 23.88 17.86 10.43
C LEU A 554 23.88 19.37 10.76
N ASP A 555 23.31 20.18 9.87
CA ASP A 555 23.22 21.63 10.06
C ASP A 555 22.35 21.96 11.29
N MET A 556 21.28 21.18 11.51
CA MET A 556 20.41 21.29 12.67
C MET A 556 21.16 21.00 14.00
N LEU A 557 21.92 19.88 14.06
CA LEU A 557 22.73 19.53 15.24
C LEU A 557 23.77 20.63 15.53
N GLN A 558 24.39 21.19 14.51
CA GLN A 558 25.33 22.30 14.66
C GLN A 558 24.65 23.55 15.24
N ALA A 559 23.45 23.88 14.75
CA ALA A 559 22.69 25.03 15.25
C ALA A 559 22.26 24.85 16.71
N MET A 560 21.79 23.65 17.07
CA MET A 560 21.47 23.29 18.47
C MET A 560 22.69 23.45 19.37
N ASN A 561 23.88 23.07 18.92
CA ASN A 561 25.14 23.22 19.66
C ASN A 561 25.69 24.66 19.69
N THR A 562 25.13 25.58 18.89
CA THR A 562 25.63 26.94 18.78
C THR A 562 24.63 28.03 19.23
N GLY A 563 23.66 27.62 20.09
CA GLY A 563 22.78 28.56 20.79
C GLY A 563 21.37 28.69 20.20
N HIS A 564 20.94 27.78 19.29
CA HIS A 564 19.54 27.69 18.86
C HIS A 564 18.80 26.59 19.65
N ASP A 565 18.86 26.75 21.01
CA ASP A 565 18.24 25.80 21.94
C ASP A 565 16.72 25.75 21.81
N GLY A 566 16.14 24.60 22.07
CA GLY A 566 14.70 24.35 21.97
C GLY A 566 14.21 24.12 20.55
N SER A 567 15.11 23.75 19.65
CA SER A 567 14.77 23.30 18.30
C SER A 567 14.14 21.90 18.37
N MET A 568 13.21 21.64 17.44
CA MET A 568 12.47 20.38 17.41
C MET A 568 12.36 19.85 16.00
N THR A 569 12.33 18.50 15.86
CA THR A 569 12.05 17.87 14.56
C THR A 569 11.42 16.49 14.73
N THR A 570 10.94 15.91 13.62
CA THR A 570 10.55 14.51 13.58
C THR A 570 11.53 13.66 12.78
N LEU A 571 11.64 12.40 13.17
CA LEU A 571 12.41 11.37 12.48
C LEU A 571 11.60 10.08 12.32
N HIS A 572 11.79 9.39 11.21
CA HIS A 572 11.25 8.05 11.03
C HIS A 572 12.19 7.02 11.65
N ALA A 573 11.82 6.45 12.80
CA ALA A 573 12.50 5.31 13.40
C ALA A 573 11.52 4.45 14.23
N ASN A 574 11.85 3.17 14.44
CA ASN A 574 10.97 2.24 15.16
C ASN A 574 11.26 2.19 16.67
N SER A 575 12.42 2.67 17.09
CA SER A 575 12.82 2.77 18.48
C SER A 575 13.71 3.99 18.72
N THR A 576 13.86 4.40 19.97
CA THR A 576 14.77 5.50 20.35
C THR A 576 16.22 5.21 19.98
N ARG A 577 16.63 3.94 20.02
CA ARG A 577 17.96 3.53 19.57
C ARG A 577 18.13 3.64 18.04
N ASP A 578 17.10 3.30 17.28
CA ASP A 578 17.13 3.41 15.82
C ASP A 578 17.20 4.86 15.36
N VAL A 579 16.70 5.83 16.17
CA VAL A 579 16.87 7.27 15.91
C VAL A 579 18.35 7.61 15.76
N LEU A 580 19.18 7.14 16.69
CA LEU A 580 20.62 7.43 16.69
C LEU A 580 21.32 6.84 15.46
N VAL A 581 20.99 5.59 15.14
CA VAL A 581 21.53 4.90 13.94
C VAL A 581 21.12 5.67 12.67
N ARG A 582 19.86 6.08 12.59
CA ARG A 582 19.35 6.82 11.43
C ARG A 582 19.97 8.21 11.29
N MET A 583 20.11 8.94 12.40
CA MET A 583 20.81 10.23 12.41
C MET A 583 22.26 10.09 11.93
N SER A 584 22.97 9.11 12.47
CA SER A 584 24.35 8.81 12.06
C SER A 584 24.45 8.48 10.57
N SER A 585 23.52 7.67 10.06
CA SER A 585 23.47 7.33 8.63
C SER A 585 23.21 8.54 7.74
N MET A 586 22.29 9.44 8.12
CA MET A 586 21.99 10.67 7.37
C MET A 586 23.19 11.64 7.36
N ILE A 587 23.92 11.74 8.49
CA ILE A 587 25.14 12.54 8.57
C ILE A 587 26.24 11.97 7.66
N LEU A 588 26.47 10.67 7.68
CA LEU A 588 27.46 10.04 6.81
C LEU A 588 27.09 10.18 5.31
N LEU A 589 25.80 10.07 4.98
CA LEU A 589 25.30 10.29 3.61
C LEU A 589 25.40 11.74 3.14
N SER A 590 25.63 12.71 4.03
CA SER A 590 25.86 14.11 3.65
C SER A 590 27.18 14.35 2.91
N GLY A 591 28.02 13.31 2.76
CA GLY A 591 29.30 13.39 2.09
C GLY A 591 30.47 13.86 2.97
N MET A 592 30.22 14.03 4.27
CA MET A 592 31.26 14.36 5.24
C MET A 592 31.92 13.09 5.79
N ASP A 593 33.25 13.02 5.71
CA ASP A 593 34.02 11.92 6.31
C ASP A 593 34.24 12.18 7.80
N LEU A 594 33.21 11.91 8.60
CA LEU A 594 33.25 12.07 10.05
C LEU A 594 33.33 10.71 10.74
N PRO A 595 34.25 10.52 11.69
CA PRO A 595 34.27 9.32 12.51
C PRO A 595 32.96 9.16 13.30
N LEU A 596 32.43 7.96 13.41
CA LEU A 596 31.15 7.68 14.10
C LEU A 596 31.15 8.22 15.55
N LYS A 597 32.28 8.19 16.22
CA LYS A 597 32.43 8.73 17.59
C LYS A 597 32.30 10.26 17.64
N ALA A 598 32.73 10.97 16.62
CA ALA A 598 32.52 12.43 16.54
C ALA A 598 31.02 12.74 16.28
N ILE A 599 30.36 11.92 15.50
CA ILE A 599 28.90 12.01 15.28
C ILE A 599 28.15 11.79 16.60
N TYR A 600 28.54 10.79 17.39
CA TYR A 600 27.95 10.54 18.71
C TYR A 600 28.17 11.69 19.68
N GLU A 601 29.32 12.32 19.65
CA GLU A 601 29.62 13.50 20.45
C GLU A 601 28.72 14.67 20.04
N MET A 602 28.56 14.92 18.76
CA MET A 602 27.65 15.97 18.26
C MET A 602 26.17 15.70 18.66
N ILE A 603 25.71 14.46 18.58
CA ILE A 603 24.35 14.08 18.97
C ILE A 603 24.17 14.27 20.47
N SER A 604 25.15 13.80 21.29
CA SER A 604 25.06 13.82 22.75
C SER A 604 25.04 15.24 23.34
N THR A 605 25.57 16.21 22.61
CA THR A 605 25.59 17.63 23.03
C THR A 605 24.43 18.43 22.48
N ALA A 606 23.82 17.97 21.37
CA ALA A 606 22.75 18.67 20.69
C ALA A 606 21.35 18.21 21.10
N ILE A 607 21.15 16.93 21.39
CA ILE A 607 19.83 16.36 21.64
C ILE A 607 19.65 16.06 23.12
N ASP A 608 18.55 16.53 23.70
CA ASP A 608 18.21 16.29 25.09
C ASP A 608 17.21 15.15 25.24
N ILE A 609 16.12 15.20 24.48
CA ILE A 609 14.96 14.30 24.66
C ILE A 609 14.55 13.68 23.32
N ILE A 610 14.28 12.37 23.36
CA ILE A 610 13.66 11.63 22.25
C ILE A 610 12.29 11.13 22.72
N VAL A 611 11.23 11.46 21.98
CA VAL A 611 9.86 11.02 22.20
C VAL A 611 9.46 10.02 21.14
N GLN A 612 9.24 8.77 21.52
CA GLN A 612 8.84 7.71 20.61
C GLN A 612 7.33 7.55 20.60
N ILE A 613 6.71 7.62 19.41
CA ILE A 613 5.29 7.38 19.20
C ILE A 613 5.07 6.21 18.25
N SER A 614 4.18 5.29 18.59
CA SER A 614 3.88 4.11 17.78
C SER A 614 2.39 4.02 17.44
N ARG A 615 2.10 3.51 16.24
CA ARG A 615 0.75 3.11 15.81
C ARG A 615 0.62 1.61 16.00
N PHE A 616 -0.41 1.19 16.72
CA PHE A 616 -0.70 -0.22 16.96
C PHE A 616 -1.63 -0.79 15.87
N PRO A 617 -1.74 -2.13 15.74
CA PRO A 617 -2.59 -2.78 14.73
C PRO A 617 -4.07 -2.44 14.82
N ASP A 618 -4.58 -2.08 16.02
CA ASP A 618 -5.94 -1.61 16.26
C ASP A 618 -6.19 -0.17 15.78
N GLY A 619 -5.15 0.49 15.21
CA GLY A 619 -5.18 1.87 14.76
C GLY A 619 -4.91 2.90 15.85
N THR A 620 -4.81 2.51 17.13
CA THR A 620 -4.48 3.43 18.23
C THR A 620 -3.03 3.92 18.13
N ARG A 621 -2.79 5.13 18.62
CA ARG A 621 -1.46 5.77 18.64
C ARG A 621 -1.09 6.07 20.08
N LYS A 622 0.09 5.63 20.52
CA LYS A 622 0.56 5.80 21.91
C LYS A 622 2.01 6.30 21.89
N ILE A 623 2.35 7.18 22.84
CA ILE A 623 3.75 7.47 23.16
C ILE A 623 4.29 6.22 23.85
N THR A 624 5.22 5.52 23.20
CA THR A 624 5.77 4.25 23.70
C THR A 624 7.00 4.45 24.58
N GLY A 625 7.64 5.62 24.51
CA GLY A 625 8.78 5.93 25.34
C GLY A 625 9.18 7.40 25.30
N ILE A 626 9.69 7.90 26.39
CA ILE A 626 10.40 9.18 26.47
C ILE A 626 11.77 8.89 27.05
N THR A 627 12.81 9.23 26.31
CA THR A 627 14.20 8.86 26.58
C THR A 627 15.07 10.11 26.62
N GLU A 628 15.90 10.26 27.66
CA GLU A 628 16.92 11.29 27.76
C GLU A 628 18.23 10.80 27.11
N VAL A 629 18.89 11.67 26.35
CA VAL A 629 20.26 11.49 25.86
C VAL A 629 21.21 12.03 26.92
N VAL A 630 21.78 11.12 27.73
CA VAL A 630 22.53 11.48 28.94
C VAL A 630 23.96 11.95 28.65
N GLY A 631 24.51 11.49 27.52
CA GLY A 631 25.90 11.77 27.15
C GLY A 631 26.59 10.54 26.56
N LEU A 632 27.90 10.43 26.74
CA LEU A 632 28.74 9.33 26.26
C LEU A 632 29.29 8.50 27.42
N ASP A 633 29.45 7.21 27.20
CA ASP A 633 30.17 6.31 28.09
C ASP A 633 31.70 6.39 27.89
N ASP A 634 32.46 5.60 28.67
CA ASP A 634 33.91 5.53 28.59
C ASP A 634 34.43 5.03 27.22
N LYS A 635 33.60 4.34 26.45
CA LYS A 635 33.88 3.88 25.09
C LYS A 635 33.46 4.89 24.01
N ARG A 636 32.89 6.02 24.45
CA ARG A 636 32.27 7.05 23.61
C ARG A 636 31.04 6.54 22.85
N ASP A 637 30.27 5.64 23.45
CA ASP A 637 28.96 5.25 22.94
C ASP A 637 27.87 6.05 23.65
N LEU A 638 26.74 6.33 22.97
CA LEU A 638 25.64 7.15 23.49
C LEU A 638 24.90 6.42 24.61
N ILE A 639 24.75 7.11 25.74
CA ILE A 639 23.96 6.65 26.89
C ILE A 639 22.54 7.20 26.77
N LEU A 640 21.59 6.29 26.70
CA LEU A 640 20.15 6.59 26.69
C LEU A 640 19.53 6.11 28.01
N LYS A 641 18.61 6.90 28.57
CA LYS A 641 17.84 6.55 29.76
C LYS A 641 16.37 6.83 29.53
N ASP A 642 15.55 5.79 29.64
CA ASP A 642 14.12 5.94 29.54
C ASP A 642 13.57 6.58 30.81
N ILE A 643 12.74 7.61 30.64
CA ILE A 643 12.06 8.34 31.70
C ILE A 643 10.66 7.78 31.88
N PHE A 644 9.91 7.69 30.79
CA PHE A 644 8.58 7.10 30.74
C PHE A 644 8.53 6.01 29.68
N VAL A 645 7.77 4.96 29.97
CA VAL A 645 7.52 3.85 29.04
C VAL A 645 6.05 3.49 29.03
N PHE A 646 5.55 3.00 27.90
CA PHE A 646 4.22 2.42 27.78
C PHE A 646 4.35 0.89 27.86
N GLU A 647 3.84 0.30 28.94
CA GLU A 647 3.78 -1.15 29.10
C GLU A 647 2.46 -1.69 28.56
N ARG A 648 2.56 -2.45 27.46
CA ARG A 648 1.41 -3.13 26.88
C ARG A 648 1.01 -4.31 27.78
N GLN A 649 -0.25 -4.35 28.23
CA GLN A 649 -0.81 -5.39 29.08
C GLN A 649 -1.64 -6.41 28.30
N GLY A 650 -2.18 -6.06 27.12
CA GLY A 650 -3.00 -6.96 26.32
C GLY A 650 -3.88 -6.23 25.31
N LEU A 651 -5.02 -6.84 25.00
CA LEU A 651 -6.09 -6.27 24.21
C LEU A 651 -7.38 -6.28 25.05
N ASP A 652 -8.25 -5.29 24.87
CA ASP A 652 -9.59 -5.29 25.48
C ASP A 652 -10.56 -6.19 24.67
N VAL A 653 -11.82 -6.25 25.13
CA VAL A 653 -12.89 -7.03 24.48
C VAL A 653 -13.23 -6.56 23.07
N ASP A 654 -12.88 -5.31 22.74
CA ASP A 654 -13.06 -4.69 21.41
C ASP A 654 -11.79 -4.80 20.55
N GLY A 655 -10.77 -5.52 21.02
CA GLY A 655 -9.48 -5.70 20.33
C GLY A 655 -8.57 -4.47 20.38
N LYS A 656 -8.84 -3.47 21.23
CA LYS A 656 -7.98 -2.30 21.42
C LYS A 656 -6.83 -2.60 22.36
N VAL A 657 -5.69 -1.97 22.10
CA VAL A 657 -4.48 -2.14 22.91
C VAL A 657 -4.68 -1.54 24.30
N LEU A 658 -4.61 -2.42 25.32
CA LEU A 658 -4.53 -2.05 26.73
C LEU A 658 -3.09 -1.93 27.18
N GLY A 659 -2.82 -0.92 27.99
CA GLY A 659 -1.51 -0.70 28.60
C GLY A 659 -1.51 0.51 29.52
N GLU A 660 -0.41 0.67 30.21
CA GLU A 660 -0.22 1.71 31.22
C GLU A 660 1.06 2.51 30.94
N TYR A 661 0.99 3.81 31.20
CA TYR A 661 2.17 4.67 31.18
C TYR A 661 2.84 4.63 32.55
N LYS A 662 4.12 4.27 32.56
CA LYS A 662 4.90 4.16 33.80
C LYS A 662 6.13 5.04 33.76
N ALA A 663 6.42 5.69 34.87
CA ALA A 663 7.73 6.25 35.11
C ALA A 663 8.71 5.11 35.45
N THR A 664 9.94 5.20 34.95
CA THR A 664 10.95 4.16 35.15
C THR A 664 11.66 4.28 36.54
N GLY A 665 11.40 5.35 37.27
CA GLY A 665 12.15 5.70 38.48
C GLY A 665 13.46 6.44 38.18
N TYR A 666 13.83 6.61 36.93
CA TYR A 666 14.99 7.39 36.56
C TYR A 666 14.68 8.89 36.68
N ARG A 667 15.53 9.61 37.45
CA ARG A 667 15.47 11.07 37.54
C ARG A 667 16.33 11.70 36.45
N PRO A 668 15.74 12.41 35.49
CA PRO A 668 16.49 12.97 34.38
C PRO A 668 17.52 14.01 34.81
N ARG A 669 18.65 14.07 34.12
CA ARG A 669 19.67 15.11 34.35
C ARG A 669 19.18 16.51 33.97
N CYS A 670 18.27 16.60 33.00
CA CYS A 670 17.66 17.87 32.58
C CYS A 670 16.92 18.59 33.71
N LEU A 671 16.62 17.93 34.82
CA LEU A 671 16.07 18.60 36.03
C LEU A 671 16.98 19.72 36.54
N GLU A 672 18.29 19.57 36.45
CA GLU A 672 19.23 20.62 36.85
C GLU A 672 19.07 21.88 35.99
N GLU A 673 18.84 21.69 34.67
CA GLU A 673 18.59 22.80 33.73
C GLU A 673 17.22 23.45 34.00
N PHE A 674 16.19 22.68 34.36
CA PHE A 674 14.89 23.24 34.75
C PHE A 674 15.01 24.16 35.95
N ILE A 675 15.76 23.75 36.98
CA ILE A 675 16.02 24.57 38.16
C ILE A 675 16.80 25.84 37.81
N LYS A 676 17.87 25.74 37.02
CA LYS A 676 18.66 26.89 36.55
C LYS A 676 17.84 27.89 35.78
N LYS A 677 16.91 27.42 34.91
CA LYS A 677 16.03 28.24 34.11
C LYS A 677 14.76 28.71 34.81
N GLY A 678 14.58 28.32 36.08
CA GLY A 678 13.45 28.75 36.93
C GLY A 678 12.11 28.13 36.50
N VAL A 679 12.13 26.97 35.87
CA VAL A 679 10.94 26.22 35.45
C VAL A 679 10.74 25.01 36.39
N PRO A 680 9.89 25.13 37.44
CA PRO A 680 9.71 24.05 38.40
C PRO A 680 8.89 22.89 37.83
N ILE A 681 9.22 21.67 38.27
CA ILE A 681 8.43 20.46 37.95
C ILE A 681 8.26 19.64 39.25
N ASP A 682 7.11 18.99 39.38
CA ASP A 682 6.89 18.03 40.47
C ASP A 682 7.73 16.76 40.21
N VAL A 683 8.75 16.54 41.03
CA VAL A 683 9.64 15.38 40.88
C VAL A 683 8.95 14.04 41.20
N ASN A 684 7.75 14.06 41.78
CA ASN A 684 6.98 12.84 42.07
C ASN A 684 6.47 12.17 40.78
N ILE A 685 6.38 12.88 39.65
CA ILE A 685 5.99 12.31 38.38
C ILE A 685 6.96 11.23 37.87
N PHE A 686 8.19 11.18 38.38
CA PHE A 686 9.21 10.19 38.03
C PHE A 686 9.19 8.96 38.92
N ASN A 687 8.33 8.91 39.91
CA ASN A 687 8.20 7.73 40.78
C ASN A 687 7.40 6.65 40.02
N PRO A 688 7.86 5.37 40.09
CA PRO A 688 7.20 4.26 39.38
C PRO A 688 5.76 4.03 39.83
#